data_59fd3aac595d07c7c371436a49e060b5
#
_entry.id   59fd3aac595d07c7c371436a49e060b5
#
_cell.length_a   1.000
_cell.length_b   1.000
_cell.length_c   1.000
_cell.angle_alpha   90.00
_cell.angle_beta   90.00
_cell.angle_gamma   90.00
#
_symmetry.space_group_name_H-M   'P 1'
#
loop_
_entity.id
_entity.type
_entity.pdbx_description
1 polymer ?
#
loop_
_entity_poly.entity_id
_entity_poly.type
_entity_poly.pdbx_seq_one_letter_code
_entity_poly.pdbx_strand_id
1 'polypeptide(L)'
;MKKKWLTVLIICIALMFGWIFLAVALTGGRETVDFTRQDKLVMTAFAVAELLTVAVMFVAACMLGREVGRAMPKVEPVSLTKAEKIRRRTGAVLMWVPLLLALAANIGGVLLWKRNDAWVTSGAKWVCIMGYLIGIVVLPLVSVLAAKLRMRRYQNMSVSEANQFVLSHREQAEQTAQRKLGQLRSLRLATNVYALVLFLLGLFLAVLSGYLYQSDTFSVPRVFGAAFLMAAAAQQIVLAPPKAFLEEIDGFLPEEDYPRLYHLAHRAAEETGWRGSVRLYLMPMAGAVVGQVRGVLCLRLGAPTVGILTQEELYAIFLHEFTHEAAQNRQINRENDYYSFISQGRSPNGVSTLTSFYYSYSDSAYALTFELFRYAASILIETRSDEAMGKNPEAAASSLLKLKYYDLYLWEGEARDDDPAWQGAVPPEHIMGDEMAGFLKALPWRREDWNAITKKEIRARNATHPTTWERIQALGFAGLPEIGGLPDGDYGQECSRAIALLDGRIQENMTAYYDDSRRENYVEPLERVNAWEAAGCPVTAQGYADLVEDLRRLSRISDAERLCDRAIAELSPAAAGYAHFVRGTLRLHRYQEAGLEDLYTAIAGNSNYIDEGLNLIGTFCCMMGMQEELDAYRQKALELAQRQRDEFSQLDTLTRRDQLSQEHLPEGMLEGILSYIGGISQDAIEKIFLVRKTISERFFTSAFVIRFLPETSEETKQEVLHQIFRYLDTSTDWQFSLFDEAEIPKGTVERVENSCVFERE
;
A
#
# COMPACT_ATOMS: atom_id res chain seq x y z
N MET A 1 -21.53 11.81 17.99
CA MET A 1 -22.55 11.47 16.96
C MET A 1 -22.42 10.06 16.43
N LYS A 2 -21.19 9.54 16.13
CA LYS A 2 -20.97 8.14 15.67
C LYS A 2 -21.62 7.10 16.60
N LYS A 3 -21.40 7.20 17.92
CA LYS A 3 -22.03 6.29 18.92
C LYS A 3 -23.56 6.27 18.83
N LYS A 4 -24.20 7.41 18.58
CA LYS A 4 -25.66 7.52 18.48
C LYS A 4 -26.23 6.67 17.33
N TRP A 5 -25.64 6.76 16.14
CA TRP A 5 -26.13 6.03 14.98
C TRP A 5 -25.79 4.53 15.05
N LEU A 6 -24.63 4.17 15.63
CA LEU A 6 -24.29 2.79 15.91
C LEU A 6 -25.27 2.16 16.91
N THR A 7 -25.62 2.89 17.97
CA THR A 7 -26.63 2.46 18.95
C THR A 7 -28.00 2.27 18.29
N VAL A 8 -28.44 3.20 17.42
CA VAL A 8 -29.68 3.05 16.65
C VAL A 8 -29.64 1.80 15.77
N LEU A 9 -28.52 1.52 15.11
CA LEU A 9 -28.34 0.32 14.28
C LEU A 9 -28.48 -0.97 15.10
N ILE A 10 -27.82 -1.04 16.25
CA ILE A 10 -27.88 -2.18 17.18
C ILE A 10 -29.32 -2.37 17.71
N ILE A 11 -29.99 -1.28 18.10
CA ILE A 11 -31.39 -1.34 18.55
C ILE A 11 -32.32 -1.84 17.43
N CYS A 12 -32.13 -1.38 16.19
CA CYS A 12 -32.94 -1.86 15.06
C CYS A 12 -32.71 -3.36 14.79
N ILE A 13 -31.49 -3.86 14.90
CA ILE A 13 -31.19 -5.30 14.77
C ILE A 13 -31.89 -6.08 15.89
N ALA A 14 -31.80 -5.63 17.14
CA ALA A 14 -32.47 -6.26 18.27
C ALA A 14 -34.00 -6.26 18.11
N LEU A 15 -34.58 -5.14 17.63
CA LEU A 15 -36.02 -5.04 17.34
C LEU A 15 -36.45 -6.00 16.22
N MET A 16 -35.66 -6.17 15.17
CA MET A 16 -35.97 -7.17 14.12
C MET A 16 -36.13 -8.58 14.70
N PHE A 17 -35.19 -9.01 15.53
CA PHE A 17 -35.32 -10.31 16.21
C PHE A 17 -36.49 -10.33 17.19
N GLY A 18 -36.75 -9.25 17.92
CA GLY A 18 -37.87 -9.09 18.85
C GLY A 18 -39.21 -9.21 18.14
N TRP A 19 -39.39 -8.56 16.98
CA TRP A 19 -40.60 -8.66 16.17
C TRP A 19 -40.89 -10.07 15.69
N ILE A 20 -39.84 -10.81 15.26
CA ILE A 20 -39.97 -12.21 14.83
C ILE A 20 -40.43 -13.07 16.00
N PHE A 21 -39.81 -12.96 17.18
CA PHE A 21 -40.16 -13.69 18.38
C PHE A 21 -41.60 -13.41 18.81
N LEU A 22 -42.01 -12.12 18.81
CA LEU A 22 -43.29 -11.70 19.21
C LEU A 22 -44.41 -12.19 18.23
N ALA A 23 -44.11 -12.16 16.92
CA ALA A 23 -45.02 -12.70 15.90
C ALA A 23 -45.27 -14.17 16.09
N VAL A 24 -44.20 -14.98 16.33
CA VAL A 24 -44.31 -16.40 16.60
C VAL A 24 -45.06 -16.68 17.90
N ALA A 25 -44.81 -15.89 18.96
CA ALA A 25 -45.50 -16.05 20.24
C ALA A 25 -47.01 -15.73 20.15
N LEU A 26 -47.41 -14.67 19.43
CA LEU A 26 -48.80 -14.27 19.28
C LEU A 26 -49.60 -15.20 18.36
N THR A 27 -48.98 -15.79 17.37
CA THR A 27 -49.66 -16.77 16.49
C THR A 27 -49.63 -18.20 17.05
N GLY A 28 -48.97 -18.41 18.21
CA GLY A 28 -48.90 -19.72 18.86
C GLY A 28 -48.21 -20.79 18.03
N GLY A 29 -47.35 -20.38 17.08
CA GLY A 29 -46.64 -21.29 16.16
C GLY A 29 -47.56 -22.03 15.14
N ARG A 30 -48.79 -21.54 14.95
CA ARG A 30 -49.74 -22.11 13.97
C ARG A 30 -49.22 -21.91 12.54
N GLU A 31 -49.49 -22.84 11.67
CA GLU A 31 -49.21 -22.70 10.24
C GLU A 31 -50.08 -21.57 9.64
N THR A 32 -49.56 -20.87 8.64
CA THR A 32 -50.25 -19.72 8.01
C THR A 32 -51.55 -20.04 7.35
N VAL A 33 -51.79 -21.34 7.06
CA VAL A 33 -53.06 -21.87 6.50
C VAL A 33 -54.19 -21.81 7.51
N ASP A 34 -53.86 -21.91 8.81
CA ASP A 34 -54.81 -21.88 9.91
C ASP A 34 -55.03 -20.49 10.50
N PHE A 35 -54.48 -19.44 9.89
CA PHE A 35 -54.58 -18.09 10.38
C PHE A 35 -56.00 -17.55 10.27
N THR A 36 -56.56 -17.12 11.41
CA THR A 36 -57.78 -16.37 11.46
C THR A 36 -57.65 -15.00 10.80
N ARG A 37 -58.73 -14.30 10.53
CA ARG A 37 -58.68 -12.93 10.01
C ARG A 37 -57.91 -12.00 10.94
N GLN A 38 -57.92 -12.27 12.23
CA GLN A 38 -57.22 -11.49 13.27
C GLN A 38 -55.71 -11.79 13.22
N ASP A 39 -55.30 -13.04 13.05
CA ASP A 39 -53.87 -13.41 12.88
C ASP A 39 -53.29 -12.77 11.63
N LYS A 40 -54.02 -12.72 10.51
CA LYS A 40 -53.58 -12.07 9.27
C LYS A 40 -53.39 -10.59 9.45
N LEU A 41 -54.22 -9.92 10.25
CA LEU A 41 -54.10 -8.48 10.53
C LEU A 41 -52.90 -8.18 11.44
N VAL A 42 -52.67 -9.05 12.43
CA VAL A 42 -51.48 -9.00 13.31
C VAL A 42 -50.19 -9.18 12.49
N MET A 43 -50.13 -10.20 11.62
CA MET A 43 -48.96 -10.44 10.79
C MET A 43 -48.71 -9.33 9.80
N THR A 44 -49.73 -8.70 9.24
CA THR A 44 -49.59 -7.50 8.38
C THR A 44 -49.02 -6.33 9.17
N ALA A 45 -49.48 -6.11 10.39
CA ALA A 45 -48.93 -5.05 11.25
C ALA A 45 -47.44 -5.30 11.59
N PHE A 46 -47.05 -6.54 11.87
CA PHE A 46 -45.64 -6.92 12.08
C PHE A 46 -44.78 -6.72 10.82
N ALA A 47 -45.26 -7.10 9.66
CA ALA A 47 -44.54 -6.91 8.40
C ALA A 47 -44.33 -5.40 8.13
N VAL A 48 -45.30 -4.53 8.45
CA VAL A 48 -45.14 -3.08 8.36
C VAL A 48 -44.11 -2.57 9.38
N ALA A 49 -44.15 -3.07 10.62
CA ALA A 49 -43.20 -2.70 11.67
C ALA A 49 -41.75 -3.12 11.32
N GLU A 50 -41.58 -4.31 10.78
CA GLU A 50 -40.28 -4.77 10.25
C GLU A 50 -39.77 -3.88 9.11
N LEU A 51 -40.61 -3.56 8.14
CA LEU A 51 -40.28 -2.65 7.03
C LEU A 51 -39.85 -1.27 7.54
N LEU A 52 -40.54 -0.73 8.52
CA LEU A 52 -40.18 0.53 9.14
C LEU A 52 -38.83 0.43 9.90
N THR A 53 -38.62 -0.67 10.62
CA THR A 53 -37.36 -0.92 11.34
C THR A 53 -36.19 -1.03 10.37
N VAL A 54 -36.36 -1.71 9.25
CA VAL A 54 -35.35 -1.77 8.18
C VAL A 54 -35.09 -0.41 7.56
N ALA A 55 -36.12 0.40 7.33
CA ALA A 55 -35.96 1.76 6.81
C ALA A 55 -35.16 2.64 7.76
N VAL A 56 -35.44 2.55 9.09
CA VAL A 56 -34.69 3.30 10.12
C VAL A 56 -33.25 2.81 10.22
N MET A 57 -33.03 1.49 10.19
CA MET A 57 -31.69 0.88 10.18
C MET A 57 -30.86 1.39 9.01
N PHE A 58 -31.49 1.52 7.86
CA PHE A 58 -30.88 2.07 6.67
C PHE A 58 -30.46 3.52 6.81
N VAL A 59 -31.40 4.37 7.28
CA VAL A 59 -31.06 5.79 7.53
C VAL A 59 -29.90 5.91 8.52
N ALA A 60 -29.90 5.08 9.58
CA ALA A 60 -28.82 5.03 10.55
C ALA A 60 -27.48 4.64 9.93
N ALA A 61 -27.46 3.63 9.06
CA ALA A 61 -26.25 3.21 8.34
C ALA A 61 -25.73 4.31 7.39
N CYS A 62 -26.62 4.99 6.66
CA CYS A 62 -26.27 6.12 5.81
C CYS A 62 -25.69 7.30 6.60
N MET A 63 -26.30 7.60 7.76
CA MET A 63 -25.84 8.70 8.63
C MET A 63 -24.50 8.37 9.29
N LEU A 64 -24.29 7.11 9.69
CA LEU A 64 -23.01 6.64 10.20
C LEU A 64 -21.92 6.75 9.13
N GLY A 65 -22.17 6.29 7.92
CA GLY A 65 -21.26 6.42 6.77
C GLY A 65 -20.92 7.89 6.45
N ARG A 66 -21.91 8.78 6.55
CA ARG A 66 -21.72 10.24 6.36
C ARG A 66 -20.86 10.86 7.47
N GLU A 67 -21.00 10.41 8.70
CA GLU A 67 -20.20 10.91 9.84
C GLU A 67 -18.77 10.36 9.81
N VAL A 68 -18.57 9.12 9.41
CA VAL A 68 -17.23 8.56 9.18
C VAL A 68 -16.52 9.32 8.07
N GLY A 69 -17.21 9.62 6.97
CA GLY A 69 -16.66 10.43 5.87
C GLY A 69 -16.37 11.90 6.23
N ARG A 70 -17.03 12.45 7.27
CA ARG A 70 -16.76 13.81 7.78
C ARG A 70 -15.58 13.87 8.76
N ALA A 71 -15.23 12.76 9.39
CA ALA A 71 -14.14 12.67 10.34
C ALA A 71 -12.79 12.38 9.66
N MET A 72 -12.76 12.05 8.36
CA MET A 72 -11.54 12.02 7.60
C MET A 72 -11.02 13.45 7.35
N PRO A 73 -9.69 13.69 7.38
CA PRO A 73 -9.13 14.99 7.05
C PRO A 73 -9.73 15.43 5.72
N LYS A 74 -10.28 16.63 5.70
CA LYS A 74 -10.82 17.23 4.49
C LYS A 74 -9.64 17.60 3.60
N VAL A 75 -9.29 16.72 2.70
CA VAL A 75 -8.66 17.14 1.45
C VAL A 75 -9.71 18.02 0.75
N GLU A 76 -9.39 19.27 0.43
CA GLU A 76 -10.31 20.15 -0.25
C GLU A 76 -10.79 19.46 -1.53
N PRO A 77 -12.11 19.29 -1.71
CA PRO A 77 -12.60 18.55 -2.86
C PRO A 77 -12.31 19.36 -4.13
N VAL A 78 -11.45 18.86 -4.96
CA VAL A 78 -11.38 19.29 -6.36
C VAL A 78 -12.82 19.41 -6.87
N SER A 79 -13.17 20.57 -7.43
CA SER A 79 -14.53 20.86 -7.87
C SER A 79 -15.00 19.79 -8.87
N LEU A 80 -15.80 18.83 -8.38
CA LEU A 80 -16.35 17.76 -9.20
C LEU A 80 -17.15 18.38 -10.35
N THR A 81 -16.90 17.96 -11.57
CA THR A 81 -17.70 18.35 -12.74
C THR A 81 -19.17 17.94 -12.52
N LYS A 82 -20.09 18.61 -13.21
CA LYS A 82 -21.52 18.29 -13.16
C LYS A 82 -21.80 16.80 -13.50
N ALA A 83 -21.07 16.25 -14.46
CA ALA A 83 -21.18 14.87 -14.87
C ALA A 83 -20.73 13.88 -13.75
N GLU A 84 -19.70 14.21 -13.00
CA GLU A 84 -19.20 13.38 -11.89
C GLU A 84 -20.07 13.44 -10.67
N LYS A 85 -20.63 14.60 -10.35
CA LYS A 85 -21.66 14.71 -9.29
C LYS A 85 -22.87 13.85 -9.62
N ILE A 86 -23.30 13.83 -10.90
CA ILE A 86 -24.38 12.96 -11.37
C ILE A 86 -23.95 11.49 -11.24
N ARG A 87 -22.76 11.11 -11.72
CA ARG A 87 -22.26 9.73 -11.67
C ARG A 87 -22.12 9.22 -10.24
N ARG A 88 -21.66 10.04 -9.31
CA ARG A 88 -21.57 9.70 -7.87
C ARG A 88 -22.96 9.51 -7.25
N ARG A 89 -23.92 10.38 -7.58
CA ARG A 89 -25.32 10.24 -7.13
C ARG A 89 -25.96 9.01 -7.76
N THR A 90 -25.76 8.76 -9.04
CA THR A 90 -26.26 7.58 -9.75
C THR A 90 -25.67 6.29 -9.17
N GLY A 91 -24.37 6.25 -8.82
CA GLY A 91 -23.74 5.10 -8.17
C GLY A 91 -24.35 4.80 -6.79
N ALA A 92 -24.63 5.83 -6.00
CA ALA A 92 -25.31 5.68 -4.71
C ALA A 92 -26.76 5.18 -4.88
N VAL A 93 -27.48 5.65 -5.88
CA VAL A 93 -28.84 5.18 -6.21
C VAL A 93 -28.81 3.74 -6.74
N LEU A 94 -27.83 3.39 -7.58
CA LEU A 94 -27.68 2.04 -8.13
C LEU A 94 -27.38 0.98 -7.07
N MET A 95 -26.84 1.34 -5.90
CA MET A 95 -26.69 0.41 -4.77
C MET A 95 -28.05 -0.11 -4.24
N TRP A 96 -29.15 0.64 -4.46
CA TRP A 96 -30.50 0.28 -4.02
C TRP A 96 -31.24 -0.56 -5.04
N VAL A 97 -30.84 -0.52 -6.30
CA VAL A 97 -31.49 -1.25 -7.39
C VAL A 97 -31.64 -2.75 -7.05
N PRO A 98 -30.62 -3.45 -6.50
CA PRO A 98 -30.77 -4.85 -6.11
C PRO A 98 -31.88 -5.09 -5.08
N LEU A 99 -31.98 -4.23 -4.06
CA LEU A 99 -33.00 -4.35 -3.03
C LEU A 99 -34.40 -4.05 -3.57
N LEU A 100 -34.52 -2.98 -4.36
CA LEU A 100 -35.82 -2.61 -4.98
C LEU A 100 -36.28 -3.66 -5.97
N LEU A 101 -35.37 -4.24 -6.76
CA LEU A 101 -35.67 -5.34 -7.67
C LEU A 101 -36.03 -6.62 -6.94
N ALA A 102 -35.35 -6.95 -5.83
CA ALA A 102 -35.69 -8.11 -5.01
C ALA A 102 -37.09 -7.95 -4.37
N LEU A 103 -37.43 -6.75 -3.88
CA LEU A 103 -38.76 -6.45 -3.38
C LEU A 103 -39.84 -6.55 -4.48
N ALA A 104 -39.61 -5.94 -5.63
CA ALA A 104 -40.53 -6.00 -6.76
C ALA A 104 -40.74 -7.45 -7.26
N ALA A 105 -39.65 -8.22 -7.36
CA ALA A 105 -39.68 -9.60 -7.74
C ALA A 105 -40.43 -10.47 -6.69
N ASN A 106 -40.26 -10.21 -5.41
CA ASN A 106 -40.98 -10.88 -4.33
C ASN A 106 -42.47 -10.57 -4.40
N ILE A 107 -42.87 -9.28 -4.58
CA ILE A 107 -44.28 -8.90 -4.80
C ILE A 107 -44.86 -9.62 -6.03
N GLY A 108 -44.10 -9.66 -7.14
CA GLY A 108 -44.49 -10.41 -8.32
C GLY A 108 -44.73 -11.89 -8.04
N GLY A 109 -43.86 -12.50 -7.21
CA GLY A 109 -44.03 -13.90 -6.74
C GLY A 109 -45.30 -14.08 -5.94
N VAL A 110 -45.65 -13.16 -5.06
CA VAL A 110 -46.92 -13.15 -4.29
C VAL A 110 -48.12 -13.09 -5.24
N LEU A 111 -48.07 -12.26 -6.27
CA LEU A 111 -49.16 -12.13 -7.26
C LEU A 111 -49.32 -13.39 -8.14
N LEU A 112 -48.27 -14.12 -8.40
CA LEU A 112 -48.27 -15.35 -9.14
C LEU A 112 -48.81 -16.56 -8.32
N TRP A 113 -48.99 -16.37 -7.01
CA TRP A 113 -49.44 -17.42 -6.15
C TRP A 113 -50.87 -17.86 -6.51
N LYS A 114 -51.01 -19.14 -6.92
CA LYS A 114 -52.29 -19.81 -7.05
C LYS A 114 -52.32 -20.96 -6.07
N ARG A 115 -53.51 -21.26 -5.50
CA ARG A 115 -53.69 -22.36 -4.57
C ARG A 115 -53.22 -23.66 -5.21
N ASN A 116 -52.04 -24.14 -4.79
CA ASN A 116 -51.40 -25.34 -5.37
C ASN A 116 -51.42 -26.50 -4.39
N ASP A 117 -51.25 -27.71 -4.92
CA ASP A 117 -51.15 -28.92 -4.13
C ASP A 117 -49.95 -28.86 -3.15
N ALA A 118 -50.15 -29.46 -1.97
CA ALA A 118 -49.14 -29.47 -0.89
C ALA A 118 -47.78 -30.03 -1.33
N TRP A 119 -47.78 -30.92 -2.33
CA TRP A 119 -46.56 -31.52 -2.88
C TRP A 119 -45.70 -30.51 -3.67
N VAL A 120 -46.31 -29.67 -4.49
CA VAL A 120 -45.62 -28.61 -5.24
C VAL A 120 -45.04 -27.57 -4.31
N THR A 121 -45.79 -27.21 -3.27
CA THR A 121 -45.33 -26.24 -2.24
C THR A 121 -44.14 -26.78 -1.45
N SER A 122 -44.13 -28.08 -1.09
CA SER A 122 -42.99 -28.69 -0.40
C SER A 122 -41.74 -28.75 -1.28
N GLY A 123 -41.88 -29.12 -2.56
CA GLY A 123 -40.79 -29.12 -3.51
C GLY A 123 -40.17 -27.69 -3.68
N ALA A 124 -41.02 -26.67 -3.84
CA ALA A 124 -40.61 -25.30 -3.96
C ALA A 124 -39.85 -24.77 -2.70
N LYS A 125 -40.30 -25.19 -1.49
CA LYS A 125 -39.57 -24.86 -0.22
C LYS A 125 -38.15 -25.44 -0.23
N TRP A 126 -37.96 -26.69 -0.62
CA TRP A 126 -36.64 -27.31 -0.70
C TRP A 126 -35.75 -26.64 -1.74
N VAL A 127 -36.27 -26.29 -2.91
CA VAL A 127 -35.54 -25.58 -3.95
C VAL A 127 -35.09 -24.20 -3.42
N CYS A 128 -35.95 -23.50 -2.69
CA CYS A 128 -35.65 -22.23 -2.08
C CYS A 128 -34.51 -22.32 -1.04
N ILE A 129 -34.62 -23.29 -0.09
CA ILE A 129 -33.62 -23.53 0.95
C ILE A 129 -32.27 -23.90 0.31
N MET A 130 -32.27 -24.84 -0.61
CA MET A 130 -31.04 -25.27 -1.30
C MET A 130 -30.45 -24.16 -2.14
N GLY A 131 -31.28 -23.34 -2.81
CA GLY A 131 -30.81 -22.17 -3.56
C GLY A 131 -30.10 -21.16 -2.69
N TYR A 132 -30.62 -20.84 -1.52
CA TYR A 132 -29.95 -19.95 -0.56
C TYR A 132 -28.68 -20.57 0.03
N LEU A 133 -28.72 -21.87 0.40
CA LEU A 133 -27.55 -22.58 0.90
C LEU A 133 -26.42 -22.55 -0.14
N ILE A 134 -26.74 -22.89 -1.39
CA ILE A 134 -25.77 -22.85 -2.48
C ILE A 134 -25.31 -21.43 -2.71
N GLY A 135 -26.20 -20.45 -2.85
CA GLY A 135 -25.89 -19.07 -3.18
C GLY A 135 -25.06 -18.37 -2.10
N ILE A 136 -25.46 -18.48 -0.83
CA ILE A 136 -24.86 -17.69 0.26
C ILE A 136 -23.67 -18.40 0.91
N VAL A 137 -23.65 -19.75 0.94
CA VAL A 137 -22.61 -20.50 1.67
C VAL A 137 -21.68 -21.25 0.73
N VAL A 138 -22.22 -22.09 -0.17
CA VAL A 138 -21.39 -23.00 -0.97
C VAL A 138 -20.55 -22.25 -2.00
N LEU A 139 -21.13 -21.32 -2.75
CA LEU A 139 -20.41 -20.59 -3.81
C LEU A 139 -19.24 -19.75 -3.26
N PRO A 140 -19.40 -18.93 -2.21
CA PRO A 140 -18.26 -18.20 -1.64
C PRO A 140 -17.20 -19.16 -1.07
N LEU A 141 -17.61 -20.20 -0.35
CA LEU A 141 -16.68 -21.17 0.23
C LEU A 141 -15.85 -21.88 -0.84
N VAL A 142 -16.48 -22.37 -1.89
CA VAL A 142 -15.82 -23.02 -3.03
C VAL A 142 -14.87 -22.04 -3.72
N SER A 143 -15.30 -20.79 -3.92
CA SER A 143 -14.47 -19.74 -4.51
C SER A 143 -13.21 -19.50 -3.70
N VAL A 144 -13.33 -19.35 -2.38
CA VAL A 144 -12.18 -19.12 -1.47
C VAL A 144 -11.25 -20.33 -1.42
N LEU A 145 -11.79 -21.55 -1.30
CA LEU A 145 -10.99 -22.76 -1.26
C LEU A 145 -10.23 -22.99 -2.57
N ALA A 146 -10.89 -22.81 -3.71
CA ALA A 146 -10.26 -22.91 -5.02
C ALA A 146 -9.17 -21.83 -5.23
N ALA A 147 -9.41 -20.60 -4.74
CA ALA A 147 -8.39 -19.54 -4.73
C ALA A 147 -7.16 -19.95 -3.91
N LYS A 148 -7.35 -20.44 -2.67
CA LYS A 148 -6.25 -20.89 -1.81
C LYS A 148 -5.43 -22.04 -2.43
N LEU A 149 -6.09 -23.03 -3.04
CA LEU A 149 -5.41 -24.14 -3.72
C LEU A 149 -4.59 -23.65 -4.92
N ARG A 150 -5.12 -22.69 -5.68
CA ARG A 150 -4.42 -22.10 -6.81
C ARG A 150 -3.18 -21.31 -6.35
N MET A 151 -3.33 -20.50 -5.30
CA MET A 151 -2.21 -19.72 -4.74
C MET A 151 -1.10 -20.61 -4.17
N ARG A 152 -1.47 -21.70 -3.47
CA ARG A 152 -0.47 -22.68 -2.97
C ARG A 152 0.36 -23.29 -4.10
N ARG A 153 -0.28 -23.66 -5.20
CA ARG A 153 0.42 -24.22 -6.37
C ARG A 153 1.43 -23.22 -6.95
N TYR A 154 1.07 -21.94 -6.97
CA TYR A 154 1.96 -20.88 -7.46
C TYR A 154 3.12 -20.60 -6.48
N GLN A 155 2.85 -20.62 -5.18
CA GLN A 155 3.87 -20.42 -4.13
C GLN A 155 4.90 -21.57 -4.08
N ASN A 156 4.53 -22.77 -4.55
CA ASN A 156 5.42 -23.93 -4.57
C ASN A 156 6.27 -24.04 -5.84
N MET A 157 6.22 -23.05 -6.76
CA MET A 157 7.16 -23.00 -7.89
C MET A 157 8.58 -22.76 -7.39
N SER A 158 9.54 -23.54 -7.85
CA SER A 158 10.95 -23.31 -7.56
C SER A 158 11.43 -21.96 -8.12
N VAL A 159 12.43 -21.36 -7.48
CA VAL A 159 13.01 -20.08 -7.93
C VAL A 159 13.57 -20.22 -9.36
N SER A 160 14.16 -21.38 -9.68
CA SER A 160 14.67 -21.68 -11.03
C SER A 160 13.56 -21.70 -12.07
N GLU A 161 12.42 -22.39 -11.79
CA GLU A 161 11.26 -22.41 -12.70
C GLU A 161 10.66 -21.01 -12.91
N ALA A 162 10.55 -20.22 -11.83
CA ALA A 162 10.09 -18.85 -11.92
C ALA A 162 11.04 -17.95 -12.71
N ASN A 163 12.36 -18.10 -12.56
CA ASN A 163 13.36 -17.35 -13.33
C ASN A 163 13.32 -17.74 -14.82
N GLN A 164 13.32 -19.02 -15.12
CA GLN A 164 13.25 -19.51 -16.50
C GLN A 164 11.95 -19.07 -17.19
N PHE A 165 10.86 -19.07 -16.45
CA PHE A 165 9.58 -18.58 -16.93
C PHE A 165 9.62 -17.07 -17.27
N VAL A 166 10.20 -16.22 -16.41
CA VAL A 166 10.35 -14.77 -16.64
C VAL A 166 11.25 -14.50 -17.83
N LEU A 167 12.38 -15.19 -17.95
CA LEU A 167 13.30 -15.02 -19.09
C LEU A 167 12.67 -15.42 -20.43
N SER A 168 11.97 -16.55 -20.48
CA SER A 168 11.28 -17.00 -21.69
C SER A 168 10.16 -16.04 -22.16
N HIS A 169 9.55 -15.31 -21.23
CA HIS A 169 8.51 -14.32 -21.54
C HIS A 169 9.08 -12.97 -21.98
N ARG A 170 10.33 -12.66 -21.61
CA ARG A 170 11.01 -11.44 -22.02
C ARG A 170 11.34 -11.45 -23.51
N GLU A 171 11.86 -12.57 -24.04
CA GLU A 171 12.22 -12.70 -25.45
C GLU A 171 11.03 -12.63 -26.42
N GLN A 172 9.81 -12.88 -25.92
CA GLN A 172 8.57 -12.88 -26.69
C GLN A 172 7.52 -11.94 -26.08
N ALA A 173 7.95 -10.76 -25.59
CA ALA A 173 7.09 -9.85 -24.82
C ALA A 173 5.80 -9.49 -25.57
N GLU A 174 5.86 -9.14 -26.84
CA GLU A 174 4.68 -8.76 -27.63
C GLU A 174 3.68 -9.90 -27.78
N GLN A 175 4.15 -11.10 -28.17
CA GLN A 175 3.27 -12.26 -28.34
C GLN A 175 2.67 -12.68 -26.99
N THR A 176 3.48 -12.60 -25.93
CA THR A 176 3.03 -12.91 -24.58
C THR A 176 1.99 -11.89 -24.11
N ALA A 177 2.20 -10.58 -24.31
CA ALA A 177 1.27 -9.53 -23.96
C ALA A 177 -0.07 -9.73 -24.70
N GLN A 178 -0.07 -9.97 -26.01
CA GLN A 178 -1.28 -10.21 -26.79
C GLN A 178 -2.03 -11.46 -26.34
N ARG A 179 -1.32 -12.58 -26.12
CA ARG A 179 -1.90 -13.84 -25.65
C ARG A 179 -2.53 -13.69 -24.26
N LYS A 180 -1.81 -13.04 -23.34
CA LYS A 180 -2.30 -12.79 -21.97
C LYS A 180 -3.46 -11.81 -21.94
N LEU A 181 -3.46 -10.79 -22.78
CA LEU A 181 -4.59 -9.87 -22.96
C LEU A 181 -5.86 -10.62 -23.37
N GLY A 182 -5.75 -11.58 -24.29
CA GLY A 182 -6.87 -12.48 -24.64
C GLY A 182 -7.36 -13.30 -23.47
N GLN A 183 -6.44 -13.86 -22.66
CA GLN A 183 -6.80 -14.62 -21.45
C GLN A 183 -7.48 -13.72 -20.39
N LEU A 184 -6.97 -12.51 -20.14
CA LEU A 184 -7.57 -11.56 -19.21
C LEU A 184 -8.99 -11.16 -19.62
N ARG A 185 -9.20 -10.90 -20.91
CA ARG A 185 -10.54 -10.63 -21.44
C ARG A 185 -11.50 -11.79 -21.25
N SER A 186 -11.04 -13.02 -21.50
CA SER A 186 -11.84 -14.24 -21.28
C SER A 186 -12.18 -14.43 -19.81
N LEU A 187 -11.23 -14.22 -18.90
CA LEU A 187 -11.47 -14.28 -17.46
C LEU A 187 -12.46 -13.21 -17.01
N ARG A 188 -12.33 -11.98 -17.50
CA ARG A 188 -13.27 -10.89 -17.19
C ARG A 188 -14.67 -11.18 -17.72
N LEU A 189 -14.79 -11.72 -18.95
CA LEU A 189 -16.06 -12.15 -19.50
C LEU A 189 -16.68 -13.28 -18.66
N ALA A 190 -15.92 -14.30 -18.29
CA ALA A 190 -16.37 -15.39 -17.42
C ALA A 190 -16.84 -14.86 -16.06
N THR A 191 -16.12 -13.89 -15.47
CA THR A 191 -16.53 -13.23 -14.21
C THR A 191 -17.84 -12.46 -14.39
N ASN A 192 -18.03 -11.76 -15.52
CA ASN A 192 -19.27 -11.05 -15.82
C ASN A 192 -20.45 -12.03 -16.01
N VAL A 193 -20.22 -13.15 -16.70
CA VAL A 193 -21.23 -14.21 -16.86
C VAL A 193 -21.59 -14.83 -15.49
N TYR A 194 -20.59 -15.10 -14.66
CA TYR A 194 -20.81 -15.58 -13.29
C TYR A 194 -21.63 -14.57 -12.46
N ALA A 195 -21.33 -13.28 -12.55
CA ALA A 195 -22.09 -12.22 -11.91
C ALA A 195 -23.56 -12.19 -12.40
N LEU A 196 -23.78 -12.36 -13.72
CA LEU A 196 -25.13 -12.46 -14.27
C LEU A 196 -25.88 -13.68 -13.72
N VAL A 197 -25.22 -14.82 -13.61
CA VAL A 197 -25.81 -16.03 -13.02
C VAL A 197 -26.20 -15.81 -11.56
N LEU A 198 -25.33 -15.17 -10.76
CA LEU A 198 -25.64 -14.79 -9.37
C LEU A 198 -26.83 -13.85 -9.30
N PHE A 199 -26.91 -12.87 -10.20
CA PHE A 199 -28.03 -11.93 -10.26
C PHE A 199 -29.36 -12.66 -10.57
N LEU A 200 -29.35 -13.52 -11.58
CA LEU A 200 -30.52 -14.30 -11.96
C LEU A 200 -30.93 -15.28 -10.85
N LEU A 201 -29.98 -15.88 -10.16
CA LEU A 201 -30.26 -16.73 -8.98
C LEU A 201 -30.94 -15.92 -7.88
N GLY A 202 -30.41 -14.73 -7.55
CA GLY A 202 -31.02 -13.83 -6.58
C GLY A 202 -32.44 -13.42 -6.97
N LEU A 203 -32.65 -13.06 -8.24
CA LEU A 203 -33.97 -12.71 -8.77
C LEU A 203 -34.94 -13.87 -8.69
N PHE A 204 -34.53 -15.08 -9.11
CA PHE A 204 -35.32 -16.29 -9.02
C PHE A 204 -35.74 -16.60 -7.57
N LEU A 205 -34.78 -16.52 -6.63
CA LEU A 205 -35.06 -16.78 -5.22
C LEU A 205 -35.98 -15.70 -4.61
N ALA A 206 -35.90 -14.44 -5.07
CA ALA A 206 -36.83 -13.40 -4.66
C ALA A 206 -38.28 -13.73 -5.11
N VAL A 207 -38.47 -14.09 -6.37
CA VAL A 207 -39.79 -14.50 -6.90
C VAL A 207 -40.33 -15.73 -6.16
N LEU A 208 -39.48 -16.77 -5.99
CA LEU A 208 -39.85 -18.00 -5.31
C LEU A 208 -40.20 -17.74 -3.82
N SER A 209 -39.48 -16.86 -3.15
CA SER A 209 -39.78 -16.44 -1.77
C SER A 209 -41.14 -15.76 -1.68
N GLY A 210 -41.48 -14.91 -2.67
CA GLY A 210 -42.81 -14.27 -2.76
C GLY A 210 -43.92 -15.28 -3.04
N TYR A 211 -43.66 -16.25 -3.93
CA TYR A 211 -44.61 -17.33 -4.21
C TYR A 211 -44.90 -18.18 -2.97
N LEU A 212 -43.90 -18.42 -2.12
CA LEU A 212 -44.02 -19.16 -0.86
C LEU A 212 -44.56 -18.36 0.32
N TYR A 213 -44.83 -17.06 0.14
CA TYR A 213 -45.19 -16.13 1.23
C TYR A 213 -46.40 -16.61 2.07
N GLN A 214 -47.41 -17.19 1.42
CA GLN A 214 -48.60 -17.66 2.14
C GLN A 214 -48.43 -19.03 2.83
N SER A 215 -47.37 -19.76 2.49
CA SER A 215 -47.08 -21.07 3.09
C SER A 215 -46.00 -21.02 4.20
N ASP A 216 -45.42 -19.85 4.47
CA ASP A 216 -44.30 -19.76 5.37
C ASP A 216 -44.09 -18.31 5.93
N THR A 217 -43.95 -18.20 7.24
CA THR A 217 -43.84 -16.93 7.97
C THR A 217 -42.50 -16.19 7.77
N PHE A 218 -41.53 -16.79 7.07
CA PHE A 218 -40.14 -16.30 6.96
C PHE A 218 -39.78 -15.64 5.62
N SER A 219 -40.60 -14.73 5.10
CA SER A 219 -40.34 -14.12 3.78
C SER A 219 -39.29 -13.01 3.79
N VAL A 220 -39.21 -12.21 4.87
CA VAL A 220 -38.35 -11.03 4.92
C VAL A 220 -36.85 -11.37 4.87
N PRO A 221 -36.31 -12.32 5.67
CA PRO A 221 -34.90 -12.72 5.56
C PRO A 221 -34.53 -13.25 4.17
N ARG A 222 -35.47 -13.90 3.47
CA ARG A 222 -35.26 -14.43 2.11
C ARG A 222 -35.12 -13.31 1.08
N VAL A 223 -35.92 -12.22 1.21
CA VAL A 223 -35.77 -11.05 0.32
C VAL A 223 -34.39 -10.42 0.51
N PHE A 224 -33.89 -10.30 1.76
CA PHE A 224 -32.55 -9.81 2.03
C PHE A 224 -31.45 -10.73 1.47
N GLY A 225 -31.60 -12.05 1.61
CA GLY A 225 -30.68 -13.01 1.00
C GLY A 225 -30.64 -12.89 -0.52
N ALA A 226 -31.79 -12.75 -1.17
CA ALA A 226 -31.88 -12.51 -2.60
C ALA A 226 -31.24 -11.18 -3.00
N ALA A 227 -31.54 -10.11 -2.27
CA ALA A 227 -30.94 -8.77 -2.48
C ALA A 227 -29.43 -8.82 -2.31
N PHE A 228 -28.91 -9.57 -1.33
CA PHE A 228 -27.49 -9.75 -1.11
C PHE A 228 -26.78 -10.42 -2.31
N LEU A 229 -27.36 -11.49 -2.86
CA LEU A 229 -26.83 -12.15 -4.07
C LEU A 229 -26.84 -11.20 -5.27
N MET A 230 -27.91 -10.44 -5.45
CA MET A 230 -28.02 -9.44 -6.52
C MET A 230 -27.04 -8.30 -6.30
N ALA A 231 -26.80 -7.86 -5.07
CA ALA A 231 -25.80 -6.85 -4.73
C ALA A 231 -24.39 -7.33 -4.99
N ALA A 232 -24.07 -8.59 -4.65
CA ALA A 232 -22.79 -9.22 -4.98
C ALA A 232 -22.55 -9.25 -6.49
N ALA A 233 -23.57 -9.55 -7.27
CA ALA A 233 -23.50 -9.50 -8.73
C ALA A 233 -23.31 -8.06 -9.26
N ALA A 234 -24.06 -7.12 -8.70
CA ALA A 234 -24.02 -5.71 -9.14
C ALA A 234 -22.63 -5.06 -8.92
N GLN A 235 -21.89 -5.51 -7.92
CA GLN A 235 -20.49 -5.05 -7.71
C GLN A 235 -19.61 -5.25 -8.95
N GLN A 236 -19.77 -6.36 -9.66
CA GLN A 236 -18.98 -6.61 -10.86
C GLN A 236 -19.39 -5.72 -12.04
N ILE A 237 -20.66 -5.36 -12.13
CA ILE A 237 -21.23 -4.69 -13.30
C ILE A 237 -21.21 -3.16 -13.14
N VAL A 238 -21.49 -2.66 -11.94
CA VAL A 238 -21.80 -1.25 -11.68
C VAL A 238 -20.58 -0.47 -11.18
N LEU A 239 -19.66 -1.13 -10.48
CA LEU A 239 -18.48 -0.50 -9.91
C LEU A 239 -17.29 -0.60 -10.87
N ALA A 240 -17.40 0.07 -12.02
CA ALA A 240 -16.18 0.52 -12.67
C ALA A 240 -15.43 1.41 -11.67
N PRO A 241 -14.10 1.21 -11.49
CA PRO A 241 -13.34 1.96 -10.51
C PRO A 241 -13.61 3.45 -10.69
N PRO A 242 -13.87 4.21 -9.62
CA PRO A 242 -13.78 5.65 -9.71
C PRO A 242 -12.38 5.93 -10.22
N LYS A 243 -12.25 6.55 -11.38
CA LYS A 243 -10.95 7.05 -11.86
C LYS A 243 -10.39 7.88 -10.71
N ALA A 244 -9.14 7.58 -10.36
CA ALA A 244 -8.43 8.25 -9.28
C ALA A 244 -8.75 9.75 -9.32
N PHE A 245 -9.15 10.30 -8.18
CA PHE A 245 -9.28 11.74 -8.09
C PHE A 245 -7.90 12.32 -8.35
N LEU A 246 -7.83 13.38 -9.14
CA LEU A 246 -6.74 14.32 -9.00
C LEU A 246 -6.89 14.85 -7.57
N GLU A 247 -6.14 14.30 -6.63
CA GLU A 247 -5.71 15.09 -5.49
C GLU A 247 -5.08 16.36 -6.07
N GLU A 248 -5.25 17.49 -5.45
CA GLU A 248 -4.44 18.65 -5.82
C GLU A 248 -2.98 18.23 -5.67
N ILE A 249 -2.39 17.90 -6.83
CA ILE A 249 -1.02 17.49 -6.87
C ILE A 249 -0.23 18.77 -6.64
N ASP A 250 0.45 18.86 -5.51
CA ASP A 250 1.40 19.94 -5.25
C ASP A 250 2.40 20.04 -6.42
N GLY A 251 2.82 21.25 -6.72
CA GLY A 251 3.80 21.47 -7.76
C GLY A 251 3.21 21.84 -9.13
N PHE A 252 1.91 22.20 -9.24
CA PHE A 252 1.33 22.67 -10.49
C PHE A 252 2.09 23.87 -11.07
N LEU A 253 2.43 23.79 -12.37
CA LEU A 253 3.07 24.83 -13.15
C LEU A 253 2.03 25.46 -14.09
N PRO A 254 1.60 26.74 -13.91
CA PRO A 254 0.66 27.40 -14.81
C PRO A 254 1.28 27.61 -16.20
N GLU A 255 0.49 27.40 -17.26
CA GLU A 255 0.96 27.53 -18.66
C GLU A 255 1.43 28.96 -18.98
N GLU A 256 0.78 29.96 -18.41
CA GLU A 256 1.11 31.39 -18.58
C GLU A 256 2.50 31.76 -18.04
N ASP A 257 2.98 31.06 -17.00
CA ASP A 257 4.28 31.31 -16.38
C ASP A 257 5.40 30.46 -16.98
N TYR A 258 5.05 29.33 -17.64
CA TYR A 258 5.98 28.32 -18.16
C TYR A 258 5.71 27.99 -19.65
N PRO A 259 5.60 28.98 -20.55
CA PRO A 259 5.18 28.77 -21.92
C PRO A 259 6.13 27.88 -22.74
N ARG A 260 7.44 27.86 -22.44
CA ARG A 260 8.41 27.02 -23.15
C ARG A 260 8.23 25.55 -22.78
N LEU A 261 8.09 25.25 -21.48
CA LEU A 261 7.80 23.89 -21.03
C LEU A 261 6.49 23.37 -21.61
N TYR A 262 5.43 24.18 -21.62
CA TYR A 262 4.14 23.80 -22.22
C TYR A 262 4.20 23.65 -23.72
N HIS A 263 4.99 24.48 -24.42
CA HIS A 263 5.21 24.31 -25.85
C HIS A 263 5.79 22.93 -26.19
N LEU A 264 6.80 22.46 -25.43
CA LEU A 264 7.37 21.12 -25.58
C LEU A 264 6.33 20.05 -25.30
N ALA A 265 5.57 20.21 -24.22
CA ALA A 265 4.55 19.24 -23.82
C ALA A 265 3.42 19.13 -24.86
N HIS A 266 2.92 20.25 -25.39
CA HIS A 266 1.90 20.24 -26.44
C HIS A 266 2.41 19.62 -27.72
N ARG A 267 3.62 19.95 -28.14
CA ARG A 267 4.27 19.36 -29.32
C ARG A 267 4.40 17.84 -29.17
N ALA A 268 4.87 17.34 -28.02
CA ALA A 268 4.99 15.91 -27.75
C ALA A 268 3.60 15.21 -27.66
N ALA A 269 2.62 15.87 -27.05
CA ALA A 269 1.24 15.38 -26.98
C ALA A 269 0.62 15.21 -28.37
N GLU A 270 0.77 16.23 -29.22
CA GLU A 270 0.28 16.18 -30.61
C GLU A 270 0.95 15.05 -31.41
N GLU A 271 2.27 14.90 -31.27
CA GLU A 271 3.05 13.90 -31.98
C GLU A 271 2.72 12.46 -31.53
N THR A 272 2.35 12.24 -30.28
CA THR A 272 1.85 10.96 -29.75
C THR A 272 0.35 10.74 -29.98
N GLY A 273 -0.32 11.70 -30.65
CA GLY A 273 -1.73 11.61 -31.02
C GLY A 273 -2.70 11.93 -29.88
N TRP A 274 -2.25 12.59 -28.83
CA TRP A 274 -3.11 13.08 -27.74
C TRP A 274 -3.88 14.33 -28.20
N ARG A 275 -5.18 14.40 -27.86
CA ARG A 275 -6.06 15.51 -28.25
C ARG A 275 -6.71 16.25 -27.07
N GLY A 276 -6.34 15.89 -25.85
CA GLY A 276 -6.83 16.52 -24.64
C GLY A 276 -5.92 17.64 -24.15
N SER A 277 -6.28 18.29 -23.04
CA SER A 277 -5.42 19.23 -22.35
C SER A 277 -4.24 18.54 -21.65
N VAL A 278 -3.17 19.29 -21.46
CA VAL A 278 -1.96 18.85 -20.75
C VAL A 278 -1.80 19.72 -19.51
N ARG A 279 -1.32 19.14 -18.41
CA ARG A 279 -0.92 19.87 -17.21
C ARG A 279 0.45 19.37 -16.74
N LEU A 280 1.30 20.30 -16.36
CA LEU A 280 2.63 20.03 -15.84
C LEU A 280 2.67 20.25 -14.33
N TYR A 281 3.38 19.38 -13.65
CA TYR A 281 3.63 19.44 -12.21
C TYR A 281 5.10 19.19 -11.95
N LEU A 282 5.67 19.82 -10.91
CA LEU A 282 7.04 19.60 -10.50
C LEU A 282 7.08 18.76 -9.21
N MET A 283 8.03 17.83 -9.13
CA MET A 283 8.30 17.00 -7.95
C MET A 283 9.79 17.02 -7.59
N PRO A 284 10.16 16.76 -6.33
CA PRO A 284 11.58 16.83 -5.91
C PRO A 284 12.45 15.66 -6.44
N MET A 285 11.85 14.55 -6.89
CA MET A 285 12.58 13.39 -7.39
C MET A 285 13.03 13.58 -8.84
N ALA A 286 14.08 12.88 -9.27
CA ALA A 286 14.45 12.79 -10.68
C ALA A 286 13.44 11.95 -11.49
N GLY A 287 13.43 12.12 -12.82
CA GLY A 287 12.56 11.39 -13.75
C GLY A 287 11.31 12.15 -14.16
N ALA A 288 10.40 11.44 -14.80
CA ALA A 288 9.10 11.95 -15.21
C ALA A 288 8.06 10.84 -15.06
N VAL A 289 6.83 11.20 -14.77
CA VAL A 289 5.70 10.26 -14.64
C VAL A 289 4.46 10.87 -15.27
N VAL A 290 3.84 10.14 -16.19
CA VAL A 290 2.60 10.56 -16.84
C VAL A 290 1.40 9.78 -16.32
N GLY A 291 0.27 10.44 -16.27
CA GLY A 291 -1.01 9.81 -15.99
C GLY A 291 -2.16 10.57 -16.64
N GLN A 292 -3.23 9.87 -16.97
CA GLN A 292 -4.43 10.48 -17.52
C GLN A 292 -5.52 10.60 -16.44
N VAL A 293 -5.96 11.80 -16.17
CA VAL A 293 -7.07 12.06 -15.27
C VAL A 293 -8.15 12.86 -15.98
N ARG A 294 -9.35 12.26 -16.12
CA ARG A 294 -10.54 12.92 -16.70
C ARG A 294 -10.34 13.53 -18.11
N GLY A 295 -9.46 12.94 -18.92
CA GLY A 295 -9.16 13.46 -20.26
C GLY A 295 -8.10 14.57 -20.28
N VAL A 296 -7.49 14.86 -19.14
CA VAL A 296 -6.31 15.71 -19.01
C VAL A 296 -5.09 14.83 -18.86
N LEU A 297 -4.05 15.06 -19.62
CA LEU A 297 -2.76 14.42 -19.48
C LEU A 297 -1.96 15.19 -18.42
N CYS A 298 -1.64 14.53 -17.33
CA CYS A 298 -0.90 15.10 -16.21
C CYS A 298 0.51 14.53 -16.23
N LEU A 299 1.51 15.39 -16.43
CA LEU A 299 2.92 15.02 -16.40
C LEU A 299 3.56 15.61 -15.15
N ARG A 300 4.11 14.74 -14.30
CA ARG A 300 4.93 15.11 -13.16
C ARG A 300 6.38 15.05 -13.57
N LEU A 301 7.07 16.16 -13.47
CA LEU A 301 8.48 16.31 -13.84
C LEU A 301 9.34 16.40 -12.59
N GLY A 302 10.44 15.69 -12.56
CA GLY A 302 11.45 15.87 -11.54
C GLY A 302 12.16 17.21 -11.66
N ALA A 303 12.37 17.90 -10.55
CA ALA A 303 13.17 19.13 -10.55
C ALA A 303 14.58 18.89 -11.12
N PRO A 304 15.31 17.81 -10.75
CA PRO A 304 16.58 17.48 -11.39
C PRO A 304 16.45 17.26 -12.89
N THR A 305 15.40 16.60 -13.35
CA THR A 305 15.14 16.37 -14.78
C THR A 305 15.03 17.68 -15.55
N VAL A 306 14.27 18.63 -15.01
CA VAL A 306 14.12 19.98 -15.59
C VAL A 306 15.41 20.76 -15.50
N GLY A 307 16.19 20.61 -14.42
CA GLY A 307 17.40 21.39 -14.15
C GLY A 307 18.65 20.96 -14.91
N ILE A 308 18.70 19.71 -15.39
CA ILE A 308 19.89 19.16 -16.06
C ILE A 308 19.70 18.86 -17.54
N LEU A 309 18.46 18.76 -18.04
CA LEU A 309 18.15 18.43 -19.43
C LEU A 309 17.99 19.66 -20.30
N THR A 310 18.62 19.67 -21.47
CA THR A 310 18.37 20.66 -22.50
C THR A 310 16.94 20.56 -23.04
N GLN A 311 16.50 21.53 -23.78
CA GLN A 311 15.16 21.58 -24.39
C GLN A 311 14.87 20.33 -25.25
N GLU A 312 15.83 19.89 -26.06
CA GLU A 312 15.67 18.72 -26.93
C GLU A 312 15.70 17.39 -26.14
N GLU A 313 16.52 17.31 -25.09
CA GLU A 313 16.56 16.16 -24.19
C GLU A 313 15.26 16.02 -23.40
N LEU A 314 14.70 17.11 -22.88
CA LEU A 314 13.42 17.10 -22.18
C LEU A 314 12.27 16.74 -23.14
N TYR A 315 12.33 17.23 -24.37
CA TYR A 315 11.36 16.84 -25.40
C TYR A 315 11.38 15.34 -25.70
N ALA A 316 12.55 14.72 -25.76
CA ALA A 316 12.69 13.26 -25.92
C ALA A 316 12.03 12.51 -24.74
N ILE A 317 12.22 12.97 -23.51
CA ILE A 317 11.54 12.42 -22.32
C ILE A 317 10.02 12.59 -22.42
N PHE A 318 9.53 13.74 -22.88
CA PHE A 318 8.09 13.94 -23.07
C PHE A 318 7.50 12.99 -24.10
N LEU A 319 8.19 12.72 -25.21
CA LEU A 319 7.76 11.73 -26.20
C LEU A 319 7.69 10.32 -25.59
N HIS A 320 8.67 9.94 -24.78
CA HIS A 320 8.67 8.68 -24.06
C HIS A 320 7.44 8.58 -23.15
N GLU A 321 7.29 9.53 -22.24
CA GLU A 321 6.21 9.51 -21.24
C GLU A 321 4.82 9.53 -21.89
N PHE A 322 4.59 10.43 -22.85
CA PHE A 322 3.26 10.52 -23.47
C PHE A 322 2.90 9.29 -24.33
N THR A 323 3.91 8.54 -24.79
CA THR A 323 3.67 7.27 -25.47
C THR A 323 3.06 6.22 -24.53
N HIS A 324 3.31 6.28 -23.23
CA HIS A 324 2.64 5.40 -22.24
C HIS A 324 1.11 5.55 -22.31
N GLU A 325 0.60 6.75 -22.52
CA GLU A 325 -0.84 7.05 -22.59
C GLU A 325 -1.40 7.06 -24.03
N ALA A 326 -0.58 6.76 -25.03
CA ALA A 326 -0.99 6.74 -26.43
C ALA A 326 -2.12 5.73 -26.70
N ALA A 327 -2.89 5.98 -27.76
CA ALA A 327 -4.06 5.17 -28.13
C ALA A 327 -3.74 3.67 -28.30
N GLN A 328 -2.54 3.33 -28.75
CA GLN A 328 -2.06 1.95 -28.93
C GLN A 328 -1.92 1.18 -27.59
N ASN A 329 -1.70 1.88 -26.48
CA ASN A 329 -1.54 1.29 -25.14
C ASN A 329 -2.85 1.28 -24.33
N ARG A 330 -3.93 1.89 -24.85
CA ARG A 330 -5.22 2.02 -24.14
C ARG A 330 -5.81 0.70 -23.65
N GLN A 331 -5.58 -0.39 -24.38
CA GLN A 331 -6.10 -1.69 -23.98
C GLN A 331 -5.33 -2.24 -22.77
N ILE A 332 -4.02 -2.02 -22.73
CA ILE A 332 -3.15 -2.40 -21.61
C ILE A 332 -3.56 -1.62 -20.37
N ASN A 333 -3.72 -0.31 -20.50
CA ASN A 333 -4.12 0.58 -19.40
C ASN A 333 -5.49 0.21 -18.82
N ARG A 334 -6.45 -0.25 -19.64
CA ARG A 334 -7.74 -0.76 -19.15
C ARG A 334 -7.62 -2.00 -18.28
N GLU A 335 -6.70 -2.89 -18.57
CA GLU A 335 -6.48 -4.08 -17.73
C GLU A 335 -5.73 -3.70 -16.43
N ASN A 336 -4.85 -2.70 -16.47
CA ASN A 336 -4.24 -2.10 -15.28
C ASN A 336 -5.30 -1.50 -14.34
N ASP A 337 -6.24 -0.72 -14.90
CA ASP A 337 -7.36 -0.15 -14.13
C ASP A 337 -8.22 -1.24 -13.47
N TYR A 338 -8.50 -2.31 -14.20
CA TYR A 338 -9.29 -3.41 -13.67
C TYR A 338 -8.54 -4.20 -12.58
N TYR A 339 -7.23 -4.41 -12.76
CA TYR A 339 -6.39 -5.02 -11.72
C TYR A 339 -6.36 -4.18 -10.44
N SER A 340 -6.17 -2.86 -10.57
CA SER A 340 -6.23 -1.94 -9.44
C SER A 340 -7.55 -2.02 -8.69
N PHE A 341 -8.67 -2.13 -9.43
CA PHE A 341 -10.00 -2.30 -8.85
C PHE A 341 -10.12 -3.58 -8.03
N ILE A 342 -9.66 -4.73 -8.52
CA ILE A 342 -9.75 -5.99 -7.78
C ILE A 342 -8.77 -6.06 -6.62
N SER A 343 -7.57 -5.48 -6.75
CA SER A 343 -6.55 -5.45 -5.69
C SER A 343 -6.95 -4.59 -4.49
N GLN A 344 -7.76 -3.54 -4.73
CA GLN A 344 -8.35 -2.70 -3.68
C GLN A 344 -9.63 -3.32 -3.06
N GLY A 345 -9.87 -4.62 -3.24
CA GLY A 345 -11.02 -5.32 -2.66
C GLY A 345 -12.36 -4.94 -3.28
N ARG A 346 -12.39 -4.52 -4.55
CA ARG A 346 -13.57 -4.13 -5.33
C ARG A 346 -14.38 -2.97 -4.77
N SER A 347 -13.84 -2.24 -3.80
CA SER A 347 -14.51 -1.03 -3.28
C SER A 347 -13.51 -0.07 -2.66
N PRO A 348 -13.54 1.20 -3.06
CA PRO A 348 -12.78 2.25 -2.39
C PRO A 348 -13.33 2.58 -0.97
N ASN A 349 -14.51 2.06 -0.60
CA ASN A 349 -15.20 2.42 0.66
C ASN A 349 -15.37 1.25 1.66
N GLY A 350 -14.69 0.10 1.46
CA GLY A 350 -14.67 -1.01 2.43
C GLY A 350 -15.99 -1.78 2.64
N VAL A 351 -17.09 -1.41 1.97
CA VAL A 351 -18.42 -2.04 2.15
C VAL A 351 -18.52 -3.42 1.50
N SER A 352 -17.53 -3.80 0.69
CA SER A 352 -17.63 -4.97 -0.20
C SER A 352 -16.93 -6.23 0.31
N THR A 353 -16.37 -6.23 1.52
CA THR A 353 -15.56 -7.36 2.01
C THR A 353 -16.33 -8.69 2.01
N LEU A 354 -17.61 -8.67 2.39
CA LEU A 354 -18.45 -9.89 2.42
C LEU A 354 -18.79 -10.41 1.01
N THR A 355 -18.97 -9.51 0.05
CA THR A 355 -19.34 -9.89 -1.32
C THR A 355 -18.13 -10.26 -2.18
N SER A 356 -16.92 -9.79 -1.82
CA SER A 356 -15.67 -10.14 -2.50
C SER A 356 -15.33 -11.63 -2.44
N PHE A 357 -15.83 -12.37 -1.44
CA PHE A 357 -15.62 -13.81 -1.33
C PHE A 357 -16.17 -14.60 -2.54
N TYR A 358 -17.21 -14.09 -3.20
CA TYR A 358 -17.75 -14.71 -4.42
C TYR A 358 -16.76 -14.71 -5.57
N TYR A 359 -15.88 -13.71 -5.61
CA TYR A 359 -14.94 -13.49 -6.70
C TYR A 359 -13.50 -13.93 -6.38
N SER A 360 -13.24 -14.47 -5.20
CA SER A 360 -11.91 -14.87 -4.75
C SER A 360 -11.15 -15.73 -5.76
N TYR A 361 -11.82 -16.69 -6.38
CA TYR A 361 -11.22 -17.55 -7.40
C TYR A 361 -10.92 -16.79 -8.70
N SER A 362 -11.90 -16.06 -9.22
CA SER A 362 -11.71 -15.30 -10.46
C SER A 362 -10.69 -14.18 -10.30
N ASP A 363 -10.66 -13.52 -9.13
CA ASP A 363 -9.72 -12.47 -8.83
C ASP A 363 -8.30 -13.02 -8.69
N SER A 364 -8.12 -14.15 -8.01
CA SER A 364 -6.81 -14.82 -7.95
C SER A 364 -6.35 -15.31 -9.32
N ALA A 365 -7.25 -15.82 -10.15
CA ALA A 365 -6.96 -16.24 -11.51
C ALA A 365 -6.55 -15.06 -12.40
N TYR A 366 -7.26 -13.94 -12.25
CA TYR A 366 -6.97 -12.72 -12.97
C TYR A 366 -5.64 -12.12 -12.51
N ALA A 367 -5.41 -12.00 -11.20
CA ALA A 367 -4.19 -11.45 -10.64
C ALA A 367 -2.95 -12.21 -11.12
N LEU A 368 -2.95 -13.54 -11.03
CA LEU A 368 -1.83 -14.36 -11.52
C LEU A 368 -1.59 -14.22 -13.03
N THR A 369 -2.65 -14.10 -13.82
CA THR A 369 -2.53 -13.88 -15.27
C THR A 369 -2.06 -12.47 -15.57
N PHE A 370 -2.51 -11.49 -14.77
CA PHE A 370 -2.17 -10.09 -14.91
C PHE A 370 -0.70 -9.81 -14.59
N GLU A 371 -0.11 -10.43 -13.56
CA GLU A 371 1.30 -10.25 -13.25
C GLU A 371 2.21 -10.62 -14.44
N LEU A 372 1.87 -11.72 -15.12
CA LEU A 372 2.58 -12.12 -16.34
C LEU A 372 2.31 -11.19 -17.52
N PHE A 373 1.07 -10.73 -17.65
CA PHE A 373 0.67 -9.75 -18.66
C PHE A 373 1.37 -8.42 -18.42
N ARG A 374 1.32 -7.90 -17.18
CA ARG A 374 1.91 -6.61 -16.80
C ARG A 374 3.39 -6.55 -17.15
N TYR A 375 4.13 -7.61 -16.82
CA TYR A 375 5.54 -7.69 -17.12
C TYR A 375 5.84 -7.60 -18.64
N ALA A 376 5.17 -8.43 -19.44
CA ALA A 376 5.35 -8.42 -20.89
C ALA A 376 4.83 -7.12 -21.53
N ALA A 377 3.70 -6.59 -21.04
CA ALA A 377 3.11 -5.35 -21.50
C ALA A 377 3.98 -4.14 -21.19
N SER A 378 4.60 -4.10 -19.99
CA SER A 378 5.53 -3.03 -19.62
C SER A 378 6.74 -3.00 -20.56
N ILE A 379 7.38 -4.14 -20.83
CA ILE A 379 8.48 -4.21 -21.79
C ILE A 379 8.05 -3.69 -23.18
N LEU A 380 6.85 -4.07 -23.63
CA LEU A 380 6.32 -3.62 -24.91
C LEU A 380 6.07 -2.11 -24.93
N ILE A 381 5.50 -1.55 -23.85
CA ILE A 381 5.26 -0.12 -23.74
C ILE A 381 6.59 0.63 -23.73
N GLU A 382 7.56 0.18 -22.93
CA GLU A 382 8.89 0.80 -22.86
C GLU A 382 9.60 0.79 -24.20
N THR A 383 9.56 -0.34 -24.93
CA THR A 383 10.14 -0.42 -26.29
C THR A 383 9.50 0.61 -27.23
N ARG A 384 8.17 0.74 -27.21
CA ARG A 384 7.45 1.73 -28.03
C ARG A 384 7.75 3.17 -27.61
N SER A 385 7.93 3.41 -26.31
CA SER A 385 8.28 4.72 -25.79
C SER A 385 9.71 5.11 -26.17
N ASP A 386 10.63 4.15 -26.13
CA ASP A 386 12.02 4.36 -26.61
C ASP A 386 12.09 4.58 -28.12
N GLU A 387 11.28 3.86 -28.92
CA GLU A 387 11.13 4.14 -30.35
C GLU A 387 10.62 5.56 -30.64
N ALA A 388 9.66 6.05 -29.83
CA ALA A 388 9.12 7.39 -29.98
C ALA A 388 10.15 8.48 -29.66
N MET A 389 10.91 8.32 -28.57
CA MET A 389 11.98 9.27 -28.22
C MET A 389 13.18 9.19 -29.16
N GLY A 390 13.38 8.06 -29.84
CA GLY A 390 14.48 7.81 -30.78
C GLY A 390 14.44 8.65 -32.08
N LYS A 391 13.45 9.51 -32.26
CA LYS A 391 13.39 10.46 -33.38
C LYS A 391 14.55 11.47 -33.37
N ASN A 392 15.06 11.81 -32.17
CA ASN A 392 16.34 12.49 -31.97
C ASN A 392 17.22 11.60 -31.09
N PRO A 393 17.95 10.64 -31.67
CA PRO A 393 18.66 9.64 -30.91
C PRO A 393 19.78 10.22 -30.05
N GLU A 394 20.40 11.32 -30.46
CA GLU A 394 21.45 11.98 -29.68
C GLU A 394 20.88 12.61 -28.40
N ALA A 395 19.81 13.36 -28.52
CA ALA A 395 19.12 13.97 -27.35
C ALA A 395 18.54 12.89 -26.42
N ALA A 396 17.95 11.82 -27.02
CA ALA A 396 17.42 10.71 -26.27
C ALA A 396 18.51 9.98 -25.46
N ALA A 397 19.64 9.63 -26.08
CA ALA A 397 20.73 8.95 -25.42
C ALA A 397 21.41 9.83 -24.36
N SER A 398 21.57 11.13 -24.63
CA SER A 398 22.11 12.09 -23.67
C SER A 398 21.20 12.26 -22.46
N SER A 399 19.87 12.37 -22.66
CA SER A 399 18.93 12.48 -21.53
C SER A 399 18.94 11.25 -20.62
N LEU A 400 18.97 10.05 -21.21
CA LEU A 400 19.09 8.81 -20.45
C LEU A 400 20.38 8.74 -19.63
N LEU A 401 21.50 9.18 -20.20
CA LEU A 401 22.80 9.20 -19.50
C LEU A 401 22.80 10.21 -18.35
N LYS A 402 22.30 11.43 -18.56
CA LYS A 402 22.26 12.44 -17.51
C LYS A 402 21.41 11.98 -16.32
N LEU A 403 20.22 11.40 -16.57
CA LEU A 403 19.37 10.86 -15.52
C LEU A 403 20.08 9.71 -14.80
N LYS A 404 20.73 8.79 -15.52
CA LYS A 404 21.50 7.71 -14.92
C LYS A 404 22.66 8.21 -14.05
N TYR A 405 23.41 9.22 -14.51
CA TYR A 405 24.49 9.80 -13.71
C TYR A 405 23.97 10.49 -12.46
N TYR A 406 22.80 11.12 -12.56
CA TYR A 406 22.16 11.70 -11.40
C TYR A 406 21.78 10.65 -10.35
N ASP A 407 21.20 9.52 -10.79
CA ASP A 407 20.91 8.38 -9.90
C ASP A 407 22.16 7.84 -9.22
N LEU A 408 23.28 7.72 -9.97
CA LEU A 408 24.56 7.28 -9.40
C LEU A 408 25.15 8.31 -8.44
N TYR A 409 24.97 9.61 -8.70
CA TYR A 409 25.35 10.69 -7.78
C TYR A 409 24.58 10.59 -6.45
N LEU A 410 23.29 10.36 -6.51
CA LEU A 410 22.47 10.15 -5.30
C LEU A 410 22.89 8.89 -4.55
N TRP A 411 23.11 7.79 -5.27
CA TRP A 411 23.63 6.54 -4.67
C TRP A 411 24.92 6.79 -3.87
N GLU A 412 25.87 7.49 -4.43
CA GLU A 412 27.13 7.82 -3.74
C GLU A 412 26.93 8.78 -2.55
N GLY A 413 25.85 9.58 -2.57
CA GLY A 413 25.54 10.58 -1.54
C GLY A 413 25.44 9.97 -0.15
N GLU A 414 24.87 8.77 -0.03
CA GLU A 414 24.71 8.06 1.24
C GLU A 414 26.04 7.73 1.96
N ALA A 415 27.16 7.76 1.23
CA ALA A 415 28.49 7.44 1.77
C ALA A 415 29.48 8.61 1.70
N ARG A 416 28.99 9.85 1.55
CA ARG A 416 29.82 11.08 1.53
C ARG A 416 29.78 11.81 2.87
N ASP A 417 30.93 12.39 3.24
CA ASP A 417 31.01 13.39 4.29
C ASP A 417 30.62 14.75 3.67
N ASP A 418 29.36 15.13 3.78
CA ASP A 418 28.82 16.40 3.29
C ASP A 418 28.49 17.34 4.47
N ASP A 419 28.05 18.57 4.20
CA ASP A 419 27.56 19.44 5.25
C ASP A 419 26.21 18.93 5.80
N PRO A 420 26.00 18.91 7.13
CA PRO A 420 24.75 18.43 7.69
C PRO A 420 23.55 19.27 7.26
N ALA A 421 22.52 18.62 6.75
CA ALA A 421 21.30 19.28 6.24
C ALA A 421 20.62 20.20 7.27
N TRP A 422 20.77 19.91 8.57
CA TRP A 422 20.13 20.63 9.68
C TRP A 422 21.09 21.57 10.44
N GLN A 423 22.29 21.88 9.90
CA GLN A 423 23.29 22.73 10.55
C GLN A 423 22.81 24.17 10.68
N GLY A 424 22.14 24.73 9.69
CA GLY A 424 21.64 26.10 9.65
C GLY A 424 20.69 26.45 10.78
N ALA A 425 20.60 27.70 11.16
CA ALA A 425 19.61 28.17 12.13
C ALA A 425 18.19 28.32 11.53
N VAL A 426 18.09 28.29 10.21
CA VAL A 426 16.86 28.41 9.43
C VAL A 426 16.84 27.34 8.32
N PRO A 427 15.66 26.98 7.81
CA PRO A 427 15.56 26.04 6.69
C PRO A 427 16.38 26.53 5.48
N PRO A 428 17.08 25.63 4.77
CA PRO A 428 17.82 26.00 3.57
C PRO A 428 16.87 26.50 2.47
N GLU A 429 17.32 27.51 1.72
CA GLU A 429 16.50 28.18 0.69
C GLU A 429 16.55 27.46 -0.67
N HIS A 430 17.60 26.68 -0.95
CA HIS A 430 17.91 26.14 -2.27
C HIS A 430 18.22 24.64 -2.25
N ILE A 431 17.35 23.84 -1.60
CA ILE A 431 17.59 22.40 -1.40
C ILE A 431 17.84 21.68 -2.72
N MET A 432 16.92 21.85 -3.69
CA MET A 432 17.04 21.21 -4.99
C MET A 432 18.14 21.88 -5.85
N GLY A 433 18.27 23.19 -5.72
CA GLY A 433 19.33 23.95 -6.41
C GLY A 433 20.73 23.52 -5.96
N ASP A 434 20.96 23.37 -4.66
CA ASP A 434 22.25 22.96 -4.08
C ASP A 434 22.58 21.50 -4.43
N GLU A 435 21.61 20.60 -4.40
CA GLU A 435 21.77 19.19 -4.79
C GLU A 435 22.20 19.08 -6.26
N MET A 436 21.54 19.81 -7.16
CA MET A 436 21.91 19.83 -8.57
C MET A 436 23.29 20.49 -8.81
N ALA A 437 23.62 21.56 -8.08
CA ALA A 437 24.94 22.16 -8.16
C ALA A 437 26.04 21.18 -7.71
N GLY A 438 25.79 20.40 -6.66
CA GLY A 438 26.67 19.33 -6.21
C GLY A 438 26.88 18.27 -7.29
N PHE A 439 25.79 17.80 -7.93
CA PHE A 439 25.86 16.88 -9.07
C PHE A 439 26.72 17.43 -10.21
N LEU A 440 26.45 18.66 -10.65
CA LEU A 440 27.18 19.29 -11.75
C LEU A 440 28.66 19.48 -11.43
N LYS A 441 29.01 19.71 -10.19
CA LYS A 441 30.41 19.78 -9.73
C LYS A 441 31.08 18.41 -9.74
N ALA A 442 30.36 17.34 -9.41
CA ALA A 442 30.88 15.97 -9.40
C ALA A 442 31.03 15.38 -10.82
N LEU A 443 30.12 15.72 -11.74
CA LEU A 443 29.99 15.15 -13.06
C LEU A 443 31.33 15.08 -13.87
N PRO A 444 32.16 16.11 -13.98
CA PRO A 444 33.41 16.03 -14.73
C PRO A 444 34.40 14.99 -14.18
N TRP A 445 34.39 14.77 -12.87
CA TRP A 445 35.32 13.88 -12.18
C TRP A 445 34.85 12.46 -12.05
N ARG A 446 33.51 12.22 -12.03
CA ARG A 446 32.90 10.91 -11.84
C ARG A 446 32.43 10.26 -13.14
N ARG A 447 32.39 10.99 -14.24
CA ARG A 447 31.83 10.56 -15.52
C ARG A 447 32.39 9.23 -16.03
N GLU A 448 33.70 9.03 -15.92
CA GLU A 448 34.35 7.78 -16.42
C GLU A 448 33.93 6.57 -15.58
N ASP A 449 33.90 6.72 -14.27
CA ASP A 449 33.42 5.68 -13.34
C ASP A 449 31.95 5.34 -13.60
N TRP A 450 31.11 6.37 -13.70
CA TRP A 450 29.68 6.20 -14.00
C TRP A 450 29.43 5.57 -15.37
N ASN A 451 30.25 5.88 -16.37
CA ASN A 451 30.24 5.21 -17.66
C ASN A 451 30.53 3.71 -17.53
N ALA A 452 31.52 3.34 -16.75
CA ALA A 452 31.89 1.95 -16.53
C ALA A 452 30.75 1.18 -15.82
N ILE A 453 30.13 1.78 -14.82
CA ILE A 453 28.98 1.22 -14.10
C ILE A 453 27.77 1.08 -15.02
N THR A 454 27.41 2.13 -15.77
CA THR A 454 26.28 2.12 -16.71
C THR A 454 26.39 0.97 -17.74
N LYS A 455 27.60 0.66 -18.20
CA LYS A 455 27.83 -0.45 -19.15
C LYS A 455 27.76 -1.83 -18.51
N LYS A 456 28.05 -1.95 -17.22
CA LYS A 456 28.01 -3.22 -16.47
C LYS A 456 26.63 -3.60 -16.00
N GLU A 457 25.74 -2.62 -15.86
CA GLU A 457 24.41 -2.81 -15.30
C GLU A 457 23.63 -3.93 -15.97
N ILE A 458 23.04 -4.80 -15.17
CA ILE A 458 22.13 -5.85 -15.62
C ILE A 458 20.72 -5.61 -15.11
N ARG A 459 19.74 -6.14 -15.82
CA ARG A 459 18.33 -5.96 -15.45
C ARG A 459 18.02 -6.71 -14.16
N ALA A 460 17.39 -6.02 -13.20
CA ALA A 460 16.71 -6.69 -12.12
C ALA A 460 15.60 -7.62 -12.66
N ARG A 461 15.30 -8.68 -11.93
CA ARG A 461 14.27 -9.67 -12.32
C ARG A 461 12.93 -9.03 -12.65
N ASN A 462 12.53 -8.05 -11.84
CA ASN A 462 11.22 -7.38 -11.96
C ASN A 462 11.31 -6.05 -12.71
N ALA A 463 12.48 -5.74 -13.31
CA ALA A 463 12.65 -4.50 -14.07
C ALA A 463 11.73 -4.50 -15.28
N THR A 464 10.89 -3.50 -15.38
CA THR A 464 10.03 -3.23 -16.53
C THR A 464 10.80 -2.49 -17.60
N HIS A 465 11.79 -1.69 -17.21
CA HIS A 465 12.66 -0.94 -18.10
C HIS A 465 13.91 -1.75 -18.49
N PRO A 466 14.37 -1.65 -19.73
CA PRO A 466 15.74 -2.06 -20.09
C PRO A 466 16.77 -1.21 -19.32
N THR A 467 18.02 -1.72 -19.21
CA THR A 467 19.10 -0.91 -18.63
C THR A 467 19.36 0.33 -19.52
N THR A 468 19.93 1.36 -18.93
CA THR A 468 20.29 2.59 -19.68
C THR A 468 21.17 2.26 -20.87
N TRP A 469 22.13 1.34 -20.70
CA TRP A 469 23.00 0.91 -21.79
C TRP A 469 22.25 0.17 -22.91
N GLU A 470 21.34 -0.75 -22.59
CA GLU A 470 20.50 -1.44 -23.57
C GLU A 470 19.64 -0.46 -24.37
N ARG A 471 19.06 0.56 -23.72
CA ARG A 471 18.27 1.61 -24.38
C ARG A 471 19.13 2.44 -25.35
N ILE A 472 20.34 2.82 -24.92
CA ILE A 472 21.30 3.57 -25.78
C ILE A 472 21.75 2.73 -26.98
N GLN A 473 21.98 1.44 -26.79
CA GLN A 473 22.27 0.52 -27.92
C GLN A 473 21.09 0.41 -28.89
N ALA A 474 19.85 0.35 -28.37
CA ALA A 474 18.62 0.32 -29.19
C ALA A 474 18.45 1.61 -30.02
N LEU A 475 18.97 2.74 -29.53
CA LEU A 475 19.01 4.01 -30.29
C LEU A 475 20.12 4.04 -31.37
N GLY A 476 20.92 2.96 -31.52
CA GLY A 476 21.93 2.81 -32.58
C GLY A 476 23.36 3.19 -32.17
N PHE A 477 23.62 3.45 -30.90
CA PHE A 477 24.95 3.81 -30.44
C PHE A 477 25.80 2.57 -30.09
N ALA A 478 27.01 2.45 -30.63
CA ALA A 478 27.97 1.41 -30.29
C ALA A 478 28.76 1.73 -28.99
N GLY A 479 28.73 2.93 -28.52
CA GLY A 479 29.37 3.43 -27.30
C GLY A 479 28.50 4.50 -26.62
N LEU A 480 28.83 4.86 -25.37
CA LEU A 480 28.12 5.93 -24.70
C LEU A 480 28.40 7.26 -25.42
N PRO A 481 27.37 8.01 -25.83
CA PRO A 481 27.55 9.27 -26.51
C PRO A 481 28.03 10.37 -25.55
N GLU A 482 28.45 11.48 -26.15
CA GLU A 482 28.66 12.72 -25.37
C GLU A 482 27.30 13.20 -24.81
N ILE A 483 27.33 13.71 -23.59
CA ILE A 483 26.16 14.35 -23.00
C ILE A 483 26.01 15.77 -23.51
N GLY A 484 24.78 16.21 -23.73
CA GLY A 484 24.44 17.59 -24.13
C GLY A 484 24.80 18.62 -23.07
N GLY A 485 24.63 19.91 -23.43
CA GLY A 485 24.80 21.04 -22.51
C GLY A 485 23.74 21.04 -21.39
N LEU A 486 23.68 22.16 -20.67
CA LEU A 486 22.64 22.43 -19.64
C LEU A 486 21.52 23.26 -20.22
N PRO A 487 20.37 23.40 -19.52
CA PRO A 487 19.33 24.35 -19.89
C PRO A 487 19.87 25.76 -20.04
N ASP A 488 19.58 26.43 -21.15
CA ASP A 488 20.05 27.77 -21.47
C ASP A 488 18.95 28.69 -22.00
N GLY A 489 19.29 29.97 -22.18
CA GLY A 489 18.40 30.99 -22.71
C GLY A 489 17.09 31.14 -21.92
N ASP A 490 16.01 31.45 -22.62
CA ASP A 490 14.67 31.60 -22.02
C ASP A 490 14.16 30.31 -21.40
N TYR A 491 14.47 29.16 -22.02
CA TYR A 491 14.12 27.85 -21.49
C TYR A 491 14.82 27.58 -20.14
N GLY A 492 16.12 27.86 -20.05
CA GLY A 492 16.89 27.72 -18.80
C GLY A 492 16.36 28.62 -17.68
N GLN A 493 15.88 29.84 -18.03
CA GLN A 493 15.25 30.74 -17.06
C GLN A 493 13.92 30.17 -16.53
N GLU A 494 13.08 29.59 -17.41
CA GLU A 494 11.86 28.90 -16.94
C GLU A 494 12.17 27.71 -16.03
N CYS A 495 13.16 26.89 -16.38
CA CYS A 495 13.62 25.78 -15.55
C CYS A 495 14.06 26.25 -14.17
N SER A 496 14.89 27.30 -14.10
CA SER A 496 15.38 27.88 -12.85
C SER A 496 14.22 28.41 -11.98
N ARG A 497 13.23 29.10 -12.61
CA ARG A 497 12.04 29.56 -11.89
C ARG A 497 11.19 28.41 -11.33
N ALA A 498 11.04 27.32 -12.09
CA ALA A 498 10.30 26.15 -11.64
C ALA A 498 10.98 25.51 -10.41
N ILE A 499 12.31 25.40 -10.43
CA ILE A 499 13.09 24.85 -9.32
C ILE A 499 12.96 25.76 -8.09
N ALA A 500 13.12 27.09 -8.26
CA ALA A 500 12.96 28.05 -7.18
C ALA A 500 11.56 28.03 -6.56
N LEU A 501 10.51 27.83 -7.38
CA LEU A 501 9.14 27.65 -6.88
C LEU A 501 9.04 26.40 -5.98
N LEU A 502 9.66 25.30 -6.37
CA LEU A 502 9.66 24.07 -5.57
C LEU A 502 10.47 24.25 -4.28
N ASP A 503 11.66 24.83 -4.38
CA ASP A 503 12.51 25.14 -3.22
C ASP A 503 11.76 25.99 -2.19
N GLY A 504 11.08 27.07 -2.63
CA GLY A 504 10.26 27.90 -1.75
C GLY A 504 9.14 27.13 -1.04
N ARG A 505 8.47 26.19 -1.73
CA ARG A 505 7.44 25.33 -1.12
C ARG A 505 8.03 24.35 -0.11
N ILE A 506 9.16 23.74 -0.45
CA ILE A 506 9.86 22.83 0.48
C ILE A 506 10.26 23.61 1.74
N GLN A 507 10.84 24.79 1.59
CA GLN A 507 11.22 25.65 2.69
C GLN A 507 10.02 26.06 3.55
N GLU A 508 8.91 26.48 2.94
CA GLU A 508 7.66 26.82 3.65
C GLU A 508 7.13 25.64 4.47
N ASN A 509 7.09 24.45 3.86
CA ASN A 509 6.65 23.25 4.54
C ASN A 509 7.58 22.88 5.70
N MET A 510 8.90 22.99 5.53
CA MET A 510 9.88 22.71 6.57
C MET A 510 9.81 23.69 7.74
N THR A 511 9.49 24.95 7.49
CA THR A 511 9.49 26.02 8.52
C THR A 511 8.63 25.66 9.73
N ALA A 512 7.50 24.96 9.51
CA ALA A 512 6.57 24.59 10.57
C ALA A 512 7.13 23.62 11.63
N TYR A 513 8.15 22.81 11.27
CA TYR A 513 8.73 21.79 12.15
C TYR A 513 10.26 21.84 12.21
N TYR A 514 10.87 22.89 11.64
CA TYR A 514 12.32 22.97 11.47
C TYR A 514 13.09 22.93 12.79
N ASP A 515 12.65 23.72 13.76
CA ASP A 515 13.36 23.82 15.06
C ASP A 515 13.38 22.49 15.81
N ASP A 516 12.26 21.76 15.80
CA ASP A 516 12.17 20.44 16.42
C ASP A 516 13.03 19.43 15.67
N SER A 517 12.93 19.39 14.34
CA SER A 517 13.75 18.49 13.51
C SER A 517 15.23 18.81 13.58
N ARG A 518 15.60 20.10 13.65
CA ARG A 518 16.99 20.51 13.86
C ARG A 518 17.53 20.07 15.20
N ARG A 519 16.72 20.19 16.25
CA ARG A 519 17.10 19.70 17.57
C ARG A 519 17.38 18.19 17.53
N GLU A 520 16.48 17.41 16.96
CA GLU A 520 16.58 15.95 16.90
C GLU A 520 17.68 15.44 15.96
N ASN A 521 17.91 16.11 14.83
CA ASN A 521 18.82 15.62 13.80
C ASN A 521 20.19 16.30 13.76
N TYR A 522 20.39 17.36 14.54
CA TYR A 522 21.68 18.07 14.58
C TYR A 522 22.13 18.42 16.00
N VAL A 523 21.31 19.15 16.79
CA VAL A 523 21.78 19.69 18.08
C VAL A 523 22.03 18.57 19.09
N GLU A 524 21.04 17.72 19.33
CA GLU A 524 21.18 16.59 20.27
C GLU A 524 22.23 15.55 19.81
N PRO A 525 22.27 15.13 18.52
CA PRO A 525 23.37 14.32 18.02
C PRO A 525 24.76 14.93 18.26
N LEU A 526 24.90 16.22 17.99
CA LEU A 526 26.19 16.92 18.18
C LEU A 526 26.60 16.91 19.64
N GLU A 527 25.67 17.17 20.57
CA GLU A 527 25.92 17.11 22.01
C GLU A 527 26.35 15.72 22.46
N ARG A 528 25.64 14.65 22.01
CA ARG A 528 25.99 13.26 22.35
C ARG A 528 27.36 12.86 21.79
N VAL A 529 27.66 13.21 20.53
CA VAL A 529 28.97 12.93 19.92
C VAL A 529 30.09 13.68 20.65
N ASN A 530 29.90 14.96 20.98
CA ASN A 530 30.90 15.73 21.74
C ASN A 530 31.14 15.13 23.13
N ALA A 531 30.10 14.67 23.83
CA ALA A 531 30.22 14.01 25.13
C ALA A 531 30.98 12.67 25.01
N TRP A 532 30.70 11.89 23.97
CA TRP A 532 31.40 10.65 23.69
C TRP A 532 32.88 10.87 23.35
N GLU A 533 33.21 11.87 22.56
CA GLU A 533 34.59 12.24 22.27
C GLU A 533 35.34 12.71 23.54
N ALA A 534 34.71 13.52 24.39
CA ALA A 534 35.28 13.96 25.67
C ALA A 534 35.50 12.78 26.64
N ALA A 535 34.72 11.72 26.56
CA ALA A 535 34.87 10.48 27.35
C ALA A 535 35.96 9.52 26.80
N GLY A 536 36.67 9.91 25.72
CA GLY A 536 37.72 9.09 25.11
C GLY A 536 37.22 8.03 24.16
N CYS A 537 36.06 8.24 23.56
CA CYS A 537 35.45 7.41 22.53
C CYS A 537 35.25 5.92 22.93
N PRO A 538 34.60 5.59 24.06
CA PRO A 538 34.37 4.19 24.43
C PRO A 538 33.43 3.49 23.45
N VAL A 539 33.66 2.19 23.18
CA VAL A 539 32.73 1.35 22.42
C VAL A 539 32.01 0.43 23.38
N THR A 540 30.69 0.58 23.47
CA THR A 540 29.84 -0.27 24.33
C THR A 540 28.75 -0.94 23.49
N ALA A 541 28.34 -2.14 23.85
CA ALA A 541 27.29 -2.87 23.12
C ALA A 541 25.94 -2.14 23.11
N GLN A 542 25.71 -1.24 24.06
CA GLN A 542 24.45 -0.53 24.27
C GLN A 542 24.39 0.87 23.66
N GLY A 543 25.53 1.51 23.38
CA GLY A 543 25.54 2.92 22.98
C GLY A 543 26.19 3.21 21.63
N TYR A 544 26.84 2.22 21.00
CA TYR A 544 27.53 2.50 19.74
C TYR A 544 26.57 2.70 18.57
N ALA A 545 25.41 2.01 18.56
CA ALA A 545 24.45 2.11 17.47
C ALA A 545 23.88 3.52 17.36
N ASP A 546 23.46 4.10 18.48
CA ASP A 546 22.98 5.49 18.56
C ASP A 546 24.04 6.49 18.10
N LEU A 547 25.31 6.26 18.52
CA LEU A 547 26.42 7.10 18.10
C LEU A 547 26.74 6.99 16.61
N VAL A 548 26.60 5.81 16.03
CA VAL A 548 26.73 5.61 14.56
C VAL A 548 25.66 6.43 13.84
N GLU A 549 24.40 6.37 14.32
CA GLU A 549 23.33 7.18 13.74
C GLU A 549 23.53 8.68 13.94
N ASP A 550 23.98 9.10 15.11
CA ASP A 550 24.32 10.50 15.37
C ASP A 550 25.41 11.00 14.44
N LEU A 551 26.47 10.22 14.23
CA LEU A 551 27.54 10.55 13.28
C LEU A 551 27.01 10.63 11.84
N ARG A 552 26.11 9.74 11.44
CA ARG A 552 25.47 9.78 10.12
C ARG A 552 24.59 11.02 9.95
N ARG A 553 23.75 11.36 10.95
CA ARG A 553 22.94 12.60 10.96
C ARG A 553 23.78 13.85 10.87
N LEU A 554 24.97 13.82 11.46
CA LEU A 554 25.95 14.90 11.36
C LEU A 554 26.78 14.82 10.07
N SER A 555 26.46 13.94 9.13
CA SER A 555 27.21 13.70 7.89
C SER A 555 28.70 13.37 8.11
N ARG A 556 29.06 12.87 9.30
CA ARG A 556 30.40 12.40 9.66
C ARG A 556 30.53 10.90 9.31
N ILE A 557 30.34 10.58 8.04
CA ILE A 557 30.22 9.19 7.53
C ILE A 557 31.51 8.40 7.75
N SER A 558 32.68 9.03 7.54
CA SER A 558 33.96 8.41 7.79
C SER A 558 34.20 8.08 9.26
N ASP A 559 33.67 8.87 10.19
CA ASP A 559 33.72 8.59 11.62
C ASP A 559 32.77 7.45 12.01
N ALA A 560 31.57 7.45 11.45
CA ALA A 560 30.60 6.37 11.62
C ALA A 560 31.17 5.01 11.17
N GLU A 561 31.85 4.96 10.01
CA GLU A 561 32.49 3.73 9.53
C GLU A 561 33.63 3.27 10.47
N ARG A 562 34.49 4.20 10.97
CA ARG A 562 35.53 3.87 11.96
C ARG A 562 34.93 3.33 13.26
N LEU A 563 33.81 3.87 13.71
CA LEU A 563 33.13 3.36 14.89
C LEU A 563 32.55 1.95 14.64
N CYS A 564 32.01 1.70 13.45
CA CYS A 564 31.57 0.35 13.03
C CYS A 564 32.73 -0.66 13.02
N ASP A 565 33.90 -0.29 12.46
CA ASP A 565 35.09 -1.15 12.45
C ASP A 565 35.53 -1.51 13.87
N ARG A 566 35.52 -0.55 14.78
CA ARG A 566 35.83 -0.80 16.18
C ARG A 566 34.78 -1.69 16.85
N ALA A 567 33.50 -1.44 16.66
CA ALA A 567 32.43 -2.25 17.22
C ALA A 567 32.53 -3.71 16.76
N ILE A 568 32.85 -3.96 15.49
CA ILE A 568 33.05 -5.32 14.97
C ILE A 568 34.28 -5.99 15.59
N ALA A 569 35.34 -5.25 15.88
CA ALA A 569 36.57 -5.79 16.47
C ALA A 569 36.46 -6.01 18.00
N GLU A 570 35.72 -5.17 18.71
CA GLU A 570 35.71 -5.10 20.18
C GLU A 570 34.48 -5.80 20.80
N LEU A 571 33.35 -5.93 20.08
CA LEU A 571 32.10 -6.47 20.58
C LEU A 571 31.88 -7.94 20.17
N SER A 572 30.91 -8.58 20.82
CA SER A 572 30.48 -9.92 20.40
C SER A 572 29.76 -9.87 19.03
N PRO A 573 29.79 -10.93 18.22
CA PRO A 573 29.13 -10.95 16.91
C PRO A 573 27.65 -10.60 16.94
N ALA A 574 26.96 -10.97 18.01
CA ALA A 574 25.54 -10.66 18.19
C ALA A 574 25.33 -9.16 18.47
N ALA A 575 26.22 -8.51 19.20
CA ALA A 575 26.15 -7.10 19.51
C ALA A 575 26.62 -6.21 18.34
N ALA A 576 27.51 -6.72 17.46
CA ALA A 576 28.04 -5.98 16.32
C ALA A 576 27.16 -6.02 15.07
N GLY A 577 25.96 -6.60 15.12
CA GLY A 577 25.09 -6.78 13.96
C GLY A 577 24.76 -5.47 13.22
N TYR A 578 24.45 -4.42 13.96
CA TYR A 578 24.18 -3.10 13.40
C TYR A 578 25.42 -2.48 12.73
N ALA A 579 26.61 -2.65 13.31
CA ALA A 579 27.86 -2.18 12.73
C ALA A 579 28.14 -2.85 11.38
N HIS A 580 27.89 -4.14 11.26
CA HIS A 580 27.96 -4.84 9.97
C HIS A 580 26.95 -4.29 8.96
N PHE A 581 25.70 -3.98 9.40
CA PHE A 581 24.69 -3.43 8.52
C PHE A 581 25.11 -2.07 7.95
N VAL A 582 25.49 -1.12 8.81
CA VAL A 582 25.88 0.23 8.40
C VAL A 582 27.17 0.20 7.56
N ARG A 583 28.22 -0.50 8.01
CA ARG A 583 29.48 -0.60 7.26
C ARG A 583 29.26 -1.24 5.89
N GLY A 584 28.45 -2.30 5.82
CA GLY A 584 28.06 -2.94 4.57
C GLY A 584 27.37 -1.98 3.62
N THR A 585 26.39 -1.23 4.12
CA THR A 585 25.67 -0.19 3.39
C THR A 585 26.65 0.86 2.81
N LEU A 586 27.48 1.46 3.64
CA LEU A 586 28.45 2.48 3.23
C LEU A 586 29.43 1.97 2.16
N ARG A 587 29.92 0.72 2.32
CA ARG A 587 30.79 0.08 1.34
C ARG A 587 30.13 -0.14 -0.01
N LEU A 588 28.88 -0.60 -0.02
CA LEU A 588 28.13 -0.76 -1.28
C LEU A 588 27.89 0.58 -1.99
N HIS A 589 27.58 1.63 -1.25
CA HIS A 589 27.43 2.98 -1.81
C HIS A 589 28.73 3.56 -2.38
N ARG A 590 29.89 3.03 -1.97
CA ARG A 590 31.22 3.31 -2.57
C ARG A 590 31.66 2.27 -3.60
N TYR A 591 30.76 1.42 -4.07
CA TYR A 591 31.02 0.32 -5.04
C TYR A 591 32.03 -0.72 -4.57
N GLN A 592 32.12 -0.95 -3.26
CA GLN A 592 33.02 -1.94 -2.66
C GLN A 592 32.26 -3.26 -2.39
N GLU A 593 32.61 -4.33 -3.11
CA GLU A 593 31.96 -5.64 -2.99
C GLU A 593 32.05 -6.26 -1.59
N ALA A 594 33.06 -5.88 -0.79
CA ALA A 594 33.20 -6.33 0.60
C ALA A 594 31.97 -5.99 1.48
N GLY A 595 31.17 -5.00 1.07
CA GLY A 595 29.91 -4.68 1.74
C GLY A 595 28.87 -5.78 1.69
N LEU A 596 28.92 -6.68 0.71
CA LEU A 596 28.02 -7.83 0.59
C LEU A 596 28.16 -8.79 1.78
N GLU A 597 29.40 -9.10 2.19
CA GLU A 597 29.66 -9.99 3.33
C GLU A 597 29.14 -9.39 4.64
N ASP A 598 29.36 -8.08 4.83
CA ASP A 598 28.84 -7.35 5.98
C ASP A 598 27.30 -7.40 6.06
N LEU A 599 26.61 -7.11 4.95
CA LEU A 599 25.16 -7.15 4.91
C LEU A 599 24.60 -8.57 5.13
N TYR A 600 25.22 -9.60 4.52
CA TYR A 600 24.81 -10.97 4.78
C TYR A 600 25.01 -11.38 6.24
N THR A 601 26.05 -10.89 6.90
CA THR A 601 26.31 -11.12 8.32
C THR A 601 25.22 -10.46 9.18
N ALA A 602 24.90 -9.20 8.88
CA ALA A 602 23.84 -8.47 9.60
C ALA A 602 22.47 -9.14 9.44
N ILE A 603 22.07 -9.46 8.20
CA ILE A 603 20.79 -10.14 7.88
C ILE A 603 20.70 -11.52 8.54
N ALA A 604 21.80 -12.27 8.59
CA ALA A 604 21.82 -13.56 9.27
C ALA A 604 21.60 -13.40 10.79
N GLY A 605 22.06 -12.30 11.37
CA GLY A 605 21.98 -11.99 12.79
C GLY A 605 20.63 -11.44 13.25
N ASN A 606 19.95 -10.60 12.42
CA ASN A 606 18.73 -9.92 12.82
C ASN A 606 17.76 -9.78 11.63
N SER A 607 16.50 -10.18 11.85
CA SER A 607 15.44 -10.12 10.83
C SER A 607 14.99 -8.70 10.47
N ASN A 608 15.24 -7.71 11.31
CA ASN A 608 14.93 -6.30 11.02
C ASN A 608 15.71 -5.77 9.81
N TYR A 609 16.92 -6.30 9.54
CA TYR A 609 17.75 -5.86 8.42
C TYR A 609 17.45 -6.60 7.10
N ILE A 610 16.49 -7.54 7.08
CA ILE A 610 16.27 -8.40 5.90
C ILE A 610 15.78 -7.60 4.70
N ASP A 611 14.72 -6.80 4.85
CA ASP A 611 14.11 -6.09 3.71
C ASP A 611 15.06 -5.07 3.10
N GLU A 612 15.63 -4.21 3.92
CA GLU A 612 16.55 -3.16 3.48
C GLU A 612 17.87 -3.75 2.96
N GLY A 613 18.46 -4.68 3.70
CA GLY A 613 19.70 -5.33 3.28
C GLY A 613 19.56 -6.13 1.99
N LEU A 614 18.43 -6.84 1.80
CA LEU A 614 18.13 -7.53 0.56
C LEU A 614 17.93 -6.56 -0.61
N ASN A 615 17.28 -5.42 -0.37
CA ASN A 615 17.12 -4.40 -1.40
C ASN A 615 18.47 -3.81 -1.83
N LEU A 616 19.34 -3.47 -0.89
CA LEU A 616 20.69 -2.95 -1.15
C LEU A 616 21.55 -3.96 -1.92
N ILE A 617 21.60 -5.22 -1.49
CA ILE A 617 22.32 -6.30 -2.16
C ILE A 617 21.83 -6.46 -3.60
N GLY A 618 20.50 -6.55 -3.78
CA GLY A 618 19.90 -6.73 -5.11
C GLY A 618 20.20 -5.56 -6.06
N THR A 619 20.08 -4.34 -5.57
CA THR A 619 20.39 -3.11 -6.33
C THR A 619 21.86 -3.05 -6.71
N PHE A 620 22.75 -3.30 -5.74
CA PHE A 620 24.19 -3.31 -5.98
C PHE A 620 24.60 -4.38 -7.01
N CYS A 621 24.13 -5.63 -6.86
CA CYS A 621 24.44 -6.71 -7.82
C CYS A 621 23.96 -6.37 -9.23
N CYS A 622 22.75 -5.77 -9.37
CA CYS A 622 22.27 -5.31 -10.67
C CYS A 622 23.16 -4.21 -11.25
N MET A 623 23.54 -3.22 -10.46
CA MET A 623 24.38 -2.10 -10.87
C MET A 623 25.77 -2.53 -11.31
N MET A 624 26.36 -3.46 -10.57
CA MET A 624 27.73 -3.94 -10.82
C MET A 624 27.81 -5.09 -11.83
N GLY A 625 26.68 -5.57 -12.36
CA GLY A 625 26.65 -6.66 -13.35
C GLY A 625 26.96 -8.04 -12.78
N MET A 626 26.72 -8.26 -11.49
CA MET A 626 27.07 -9.47 -10.75
C MET A 626 25.96 -10.53 -10.87
N GLN A 627 25.87 -11.20 -12.00
CA GLN A 627 24.77 -12.12 -12.31
C GLN A 627 24.75 -13.37 -11.41
N GLU A 628 25.91 -13.94 -11.11
CA GLU A 628 26.02 -15.17 -10.29
C GLU A 628 25.58 -14.87 -8.84
N GLU A 629 26.06 -13.77 -8.27
CA GLU A 629 25.70 -13.30 -6.94
C GLU A 629 24.21 -12.94 -6.86
N LEU A 630 23.68 -12.33 -7.90
CA LEU A 630 22.26 -12.00 -7.99
C LEU A 630 21.38 -13.26 -8.02
N ASP A 631 21.83 -14.34 -8.67
CA ASP A 631 21.09 -15.60 -8.71
C ASP A 631 21.18 -16.34 -7.35
N ALA A 632 22.34 -16.35 -6.71
CA ALA A 632 22.52 -16.87 -5.35
C ALA A 632 21.68 -16.07 -4.32
N TYR A 633 21.71 -14.75 -4.42
CA TYR A 633 20.87 -13.84 -3.63
C TYR A 633 19.37 -14.18 -3.77
N ARG A 634 18.87 -14.38 -4.97
CA ARG A 634 17.45 -14.66 -5.21
C ARG A 634 16.96 -15.93 -4.51
N GLN A 635 17.79 -16.96 -4.48
CA GLN A 635 17.46 -18.19 -3.77
C GLN A 635 17.37 -17.93 -2.26
N LYS A 636 18.35 -17.23 -1.72
CA LYS A 636 18.43 -16.91 -0.29
C LYS A 636 17.35 -15.93 0.16
N ALA A 637 16.98 -14.97 -0.69
CA ALA A 637 15.99 -13.94 -0.38
C ALA A 637 14.59 -14.51 -0.05
N LEU A 638 14.17 -15.59 -0.73
CA LEU A 638 12.87 -16.22 -0.43
C LEU A 638 12.86 -16.88 0.95
N GLU A 639 13.93 -17.55 1.34
CA GLU A 639 14.07 -18.20 2.64
C GLU A 639 14.10 -17.15 3.75
N LEU A 640 14.86 -16.07 3.54
CA LEU A 640 14.98 -14.96 4.50
C LEU A 640 13.66 -14.20 4.67
N ALA A 641 12.98 -13.88 3.58
CA ALA A 641 11.67 -13.21 3.64
C ALA A 641 10.59 -14.11 4.28
N GLN A 642 10.70 -15.44 4.14
CA GLN A 642 9.80 -16.34 4.86
C GLN A 642 10.13 -16.36 6.36
N ARG A 643 11.42 -16.43 6.72
CA ARG A 643 11.87 -16.34 8.12
C ARG A 643 11.37 -15.05 8.77
N GLN A 644 11.56 -13.91 8.14
CA GLN A 644 11.11 -12.62 8.65
C GLN A 644 9.59 -12.61 8.89
N ARG A 645 8.80 -13.08 7.92
CA ARG A 645 7.33 -13.17 8.09
C ARG A 645 6.93 -14.07 9.26
N ASP A 646 7.58 -15.22 9.40
CA ASP A 646 7.28 -16.16 10.48
C ASP A 646 7.66 -15.59 11.86
N GLU A 647 8.76 -14.86 11.96
CA GLU A 647 9.21 -14.19 13.17
C GLU A 647 8.32 -12.97 13.49
N PHE A 648 8.07 -12.11 12.52
CA PHE A 648 7.24 -10.91 12.73
C PHE A 648 5.78 -11.24 13.04
N SER A 649 5.22 -12.31 12.48
CA SER A 649 3.86 -12.75 12.81
C SER A 649 3.68 -13.12 14.30
N GLN A 650 4.77 -13.34 15.02
CA GLN A 650 4.74 -13.65 16.44
C GLN A 650 4.86 -12.41 17.33
N LEU A 651 5.25 -11.24 16.79
CA LEU A 651 5.34 -9.99 17.55
C LEU A 651 3.97 -9.56 18.10
N ASP A 652 2.91 -9.77 17.31
CA ASP A 652 1.54 -9.34 17.63
C ASP A 652 0.78 -10.35 18.52
N THR A 653 1.45 -11.37 19.05
CA THR A 653 0.83 -12.39 19.90
C THR A 653 1.61 -12.60 21.18
N LEU A 654 0.92 -12.86 22.29
CA LEU A 654 1.55 -13.28 23.54
C LEU A 654 0.73 -14.41 24.16
N THR A 655 1.35 -15.59 24.31
CA THR A 655 0.66 -16.81 24.74
C THR A 655 1.39 -17.49 25.89
N ARG A 656 0.71 -18.42 26.59
CA ARG A 656 1.34 -19.22 27.64
C ARG A 656 2.45 -20.17 27.17
N ARG A 657 2.54 -20.42 25.86
CA ARG A 657 3.54 -21.31 25.26
C ARG A 657 4.81 -20.57 24.88
N ASP A 658 4.78 -19.24 24.86
CA ASP A 658 5.93 -18.44 24.49
C ASP A 658 7.05 -18.58 25.53
N GLN A 659 8.28 -18.55 25.03
CA GLN A 659 9.47 -18.55 25.87
C GLN A 659 9.68 -17.12 26.38
N LEU A 660 9.30 -16.92 27.67
CA LEU A 660 9.41 -15.62 28.33
C LEU A 660 10.49 -15.68 29.40
N SER A 661 11.24 -14.59 29.53
CA SER A 661 12.23 -14.36 30.57
C SER A 661 12.16 -12.93 31.09
N GLN A 662 12.84 -12.63 32.17
CA GLN A 662 13.00 -11.25 32.64
C GLN A 662 13.72 -10.43 31.56
N GLU A 663 13.24 -9.22 31.32
CA GLU A 663 13.87 -8.28 30.40
C GLU A 663 14.73 -7.29 31.16
N HIS A 664 15.89 -6.96 30.60
CA HIS A 664 16.82 -5.97 31.12
C HIS A 664 17.10 -4.95 30.00
N LEU A 665 16.34 -3.87 29.99
CA LEU A 665 16.60 -2.76 29.08
C LEU A 665 17.88 -2.00 29.46
N PRO A 666 18.51 -1.28 28.54
CA PRO A 666 19.63 -0.39 28.82
C PRO A 666 19.34 0.58 29.97
N GLU A 667 20.40 0.97 30.71
CA GLU A 667 20.29 1.88 31.86
C GLU A 667 19.64 3.21 31.41
N GLY A 668 18.64 3.69 32.13
CA GLY A 668 17.87 4.89 31.85
C GLY A 668 16.75 4.72 30.84
N MET A 669 16.78 3.70 29.96
CA MET A 669 15.74 3.50 28.94
C MET A 669 14.38 3.18 29.57
N LEU A 670 14.33 2.24 30.52
CA LEU A 670 13.09 1.89 31.20
C LEU A 670 12.50 3.09 31.96
N GLU A 671 13.34 3.86 32.63
CA GLU A 671 12.93 5.07 33.37
C GLU A 671 12.34 6.11 32.42
N GLY A 672 12.97 6.33 31.26
CA GLY A 672 12.46 7.23 30.22
C GLY A 672 11.09 6.79 29.68
N ILE A 673 10.94 5.51 29.37
CA ILE A 673 9.66 4.94 28.89
C ILE A 673 8.58 5.09 29.97
N LEU A 674 8.87 4.71 31.21
CA LEU A 674 7.89 4.83 32.31
C LEU A 674 7.53 6.27 32.63
N SER A 675 8.48 7.20 32.52
CA SER A 675 8.24 8.66 32.67
C SER A 675 7.30 9.17 31.58
N TYR A 676 7.51 8.78 30.32
CA TYR A 676 6.62 9.13 29.23
C TYR A 676 5.21 8.57 29.44
N ILE A 677 5.09 7.28 29.77
CA ILE A 677 3.80 6.63 30.03
C ILE A 677 3.08 7.33 31.19
N GLY A 678 3.80 7.68 32.25
CA GLY A 678 3.27 8.44 33.38
C GLY A 678 2.73 9.83 32.99
N GLY A 679 3.37 10.48 32.03
CA GLY A 679 2.91 11.78 31.51
C GLY A 679 1.61 11.74 30.71
N ILE A 680 1.31 10.65 30.02
CA ILE A 680 0.16 10.55 29.11
C ILE A 680 -1.06 9.85 29.72
N SER A 681 -0.90 9.04 30.80
CA SER A 681 -1.96 8.12 31.21
C SER A 681 -1.99 7.74 32.68
N GLN A 682 -1.53 8.61 33.60
CA GLN A 682 -1.47 8.31 35.04
C GLN A 682 -2.79 7.75 35.62
N ASP A 683 -3.95 8.15 35.11
CA ASP A 683 -5.25 7.78 35.65
C ASP A 683 -5.90 6.55 34.98
N ALA A 684 -5.25 5.92 34.02
CA ALA A 684 -5.81 4.80 33.28
C ALA A 684 -5.12 3.45 33.54
N ILE A 685 -3.85 3.44 33.98
CA ILE A 685 -3.02 2.25 34.13
C ILE A 685 -2.95 1.79 35.57
N GLU A 686 -3.17 0.48 35.79
CA GLU A 686 -3.00 -0.20 37.08
C GLU A 686 -1.58 -0.76 37.24
N LYS A 687 -1.12 -1.55 36.22
CA LYS A 687 0.20 -2.18 36.23
C LYS A 687 0.82 -2.21 34.85
N ILE A 688 2.15 -2.22 34.82
CA ILE A 688 2.93 -2.46 33.59
C ILE A 688 3.86 -3.63 33.86
N PHE A 689 3.81 -4.62 32.96
CA PHE A 689 4.74 -5.73 32.94
C PHE A 689 5.69 -5.59 31.78
N LEU A 690 6.94 -5.97 31.95
CA LEU A 690 7.97 -6.04 30.96
C LEU A 690 8.62 -7.42 30.97
N VAL A 691 8.55 -8.10 29.83
CA VAL A 691 9.15 -9.42 29.66
C VAL A 691 9.86 -9.52 28.31
N ARG A 692 10.93 -10.30 28.27
CA ARG A 692 11.59 -10.67 27.02
C ARG A 692 10.90 -11.89 26.44
N LYS A 693 10.34 -11.76 25.24
CA LYS A 693 9.82 -12.86 24.46
C LYS A 693 10.86 -13.29 23.43
N THR A 694 11.38 -14.52 23.58
CA THR A 694 12.28 -15.13 22.61
C THR A 694 11.45 -15.81 21.53
N ILE A 695 11.59 -15.36 20.28
CA ILE A 695 10.88 -15.87 19.09
C ILE A 695 11.73 -16.92 18.37
N SER A 696 13.03 -16.63 18.20
CA SER A 696 14.04 -17.58 17.69
C SER A 696 15.36 -17.37 18.43
N GLU A 697 16.37 -18.18 18.14
CA GLU A 697 17.70 -18.04 18.78
C GLU A 697 18.32 -16.63 18.61
N ARG A 698 17.88 -15.89 17.61
CA ARG A 698 18.45 -14.59 17.18
C ARG A 698 17.45 -13.45 17.15
N PHE A 699 16.18 -13.73 17.37
CA PHE A 699 15.12 -12.74 17.30
C PHE A 699 14.25 -12.79 18.55
N PHE A 700 14.14 -11.66 19.22
CA PHE A 700 13.35 -11.47 20.43
C PHE A 700 12.67 -10.10 20.42
N THR A 701 11.70 -9.92 21.27
CA THR A 701 11.05 -8.63 21.52
C THR A 701 10.90 -8.38 23.01
N SER A 702 11.00 -7.12 23.40
CA SER A 702 10.67 -6.67 24.75
C SER A 702 9.17 -6.36 24.78
N ALA A 703 8.41 -7.22 25.43
CA ALA A 703 6.96 -7.11 25.46
C ALA A 703 6.50 -6.31 26.68
N PHE A 704 5.93 -5.13 26.43
CA PHE A 704 5.17 -4.39 27.43
C PHE A 704 3.73 -4.89 27.46
N VAL A 705 3.25 -5.21 28.65
CA VAL A 705 1.86 -5.63 28.89
C VAL A 705 1.23 -4.65 29.88
N ILE A 706 0.19 -3.96 29.43
CA ILE A 706 -0.48 -2.92 30.19
C ILE A 706 -1.75 -3.50 30.82
N ARG A 707 -1.87 -3.41 32.12
CA ARG A 707 -3.11 -3.65 32.84
C ARG A 707 -3.77 -2.31 33.10
N PHE A 708 -4.95 -2.13 32.55
CA PHE A 708 -5.76 -0.92 32.76
C PHE A 708 -6.67 -1.06 33.98
N LEU A 709 -7.02 0.07 34.59
CA LEU A 709 -8.05 0.13 35.63
C LEU A 709 -9.42 -0.34 35.06
N PRO A 710 -10.25 -1.04 35.87
CA PRO A 710 -11.53 -1.60 35.38
C PRO A 710 -12.50 -0.58 34.78
N GLU A 711 -12.44 0.68 35.22
CA GLU A 711 -13.27 1.78 34.76
C GLU A 711 -12.78 2.44 33.47
N THR A 712 -11.60 2.07 32.98
CA THR A 712 -11.03 2.69 31.76
C THR A 712 -11.81 2.28 30.51
N SER A 713 -12.25 3.28 29.75
CA SER A 713 -13.02 3.04 28.52
C SER A 713 -12.13 2.43 27.43
N GLU A 714 -12.71 1.62 26.53
CA GLU A 714 -11.97 1.02 25.39
C GLU A 714 -11.37 2.10 24.47
N GLU A 715 -12.00 3.26 24.33
CA GLU A 715 -11.48 4.38 23.54
C GLU A 715 -10.21 4.96 24.19
N THR A 716 -10.20 5.09 25.52
CA THR A 716 -9.04 5.57 26.28
C THR A 716 -7.89 4.55 26.23
N LYS A 717 -8.17 3.25 26.37
CA LYS A 717 -7.15 2.21 26.25
C LYS A 717 -6.46 2.25 24.87
N GLN A 718 -7.24 2.29 23.81
CA GLN A 718 -6.72 2.34 22.43
C GLN A 718 -5.88 3.60 22.18
N GLU A 719 -6.31 4.75 22.69
CA GLU A 719 -5.54 5.99 22.56
C GLU A 719 -4.20 5.89 23.31
N VAL A 720 -4.22 5.40 24.56
CA VAL A 720 -3.01 5.22 25.37
C VAL A 720 -2.05 4.23 24.73
N LEU A 721 -2.53 3.06 24.28
CA LEU A 721 -1.70 2.08 23.60
C LEU A 721 -1.10 2.65 22.30
N HIS A 722 -1.87 3.42 21.54
CA HIS A 722 -1.37 4.05 20.32
C HIS A 722 -0.26 5.07 20.61
N GLN A 723 -0.41 5.88 21.64
CA GLN A 723 0.61 6.86 22.04
C GLN A 723 1.88 6.19 22.54
N ILE A 724 1.74 5.14 23.38
CA ILE A 724 2.89 4.35 23.85
C ILE A 724 3.59 3.67 22.66
N PHE A 725 2.85 3.02 21.78
CA PHE A 725 3.43 2.35 20.61
C PHE A 725 4.20 3.35 19.73
N ARG A 726 3.60 4.50 19.45
CA ARG A 726 4.28 5.55 18.68
C ARG A 726 5.56 6.03 19.33
N TYR A 727 5.57 6.21 20.65
CA TYR A 727 6.77 6.59 21.37
C TYR A 727 7.87 5.51 21.29
N LEU A 728 7.50 4.25 21.50
CA LEU A 728 8.45 3.12 21.43
C LEU A 728 9.02 2.96 20.02
N ASP A 729 8.18 3.12 18.98
CA ASP A 729 8.58 2.98 17.58
C ASP A 729 9.51 4.12 17.12
N THR A 730 9.28 5.35 17.60
CA THR A 730 10.04 6.54 17.16
C THR A 730 11.25 6.87 18.02
N SER A 731 11.30 6.38 19.26
CA SER A 731 12.31 6.82 20.25
C SER A 731 13.45 5.82 20.45
N THR A 732 13.33 4.62 19.90
CA THR A 732 14.33 3.57 20.12
C THR A 732 14.44 2.63 18.93
N ASP A 733 15.64 2.15 18.62
CA ASP A 733 15.87 1.03 17.67
C ASP A 733 15.65 -0.35 18.30
N TRP A 734 15.09 -0.39 19.50
CA TRP A 734 14.81 -1.61 20.24
C TRP A 734 13.48 -2.22 19.80
N GLN A 735 13.47 -3.53 19.55
CA GLN A 735 12.24 -4.21 19.12
C GLN A 735 11.28 -4.36 20.30
N PHE A 736 10.16 -3.64 20.26
CA PHE A 736 9.10 -3.72 21.26
C PHE A 736 7.83 -4.35 20.71
N SER A 737 7.08 -5.00 21.61
CA SER A 737 5.69 -5.39 21.40
C SER A 737 4.85 -4.85 22.54
N LEU A 738 3.62 -4.43 22.26
CA LEU A 738 2.73 -3.80 23.23
C LEU A 738 1.38 -4.53 23.26
N PHE A 739 0.91 -4.89 24.44
CA PHE A 739 -0.32 -5.65 24.63
C PHE A 739 -1.20 -5.04 25.74
N ASP A 740 -2.54 -5.09 25.55
CA ASP A 740 -3.49 -5.02 26.65
C ASP A 740 -3.51 -6.39 27.37
N GLU A 741 -3.35 -6.41 28.68
CA GLU A 741 -3.40 -7.67 29.44
C GLU A 741 -4.74 -8.40 29.28
N ALA A 742 -5.83 -7.67 29.04
CA ALA A 742 -7.15 -8.26 28.83
C ALA A 742 -7.22 -9.14 27.55
N GLU A 743 -6.34 -8.92 26.58
CA GLU A 743 -6.27 -9.64 25.30
C GLU A 743 -5.36 -10.89 25.38
N ILE A 744 -4.59 -11.05 26.44
CA ILE A 744 -3.67 -12.18 26.62
C ILE A 744 -4.20 -13.20 27.66
N PRO A 745 -3.79 -14.48 27.57
CA PRO A 745 -4.20 -15.49 28.56
C PRO A 745 -3.71 -15.15 29.97
N LYS A 746 -4.60 -15.13 30.95
CA LYS A 746 -4.27 -14.83 32.38
C LYS A 746 -3.07 -15.59 32.88
N GLY A 747 -2.20 -14.94 33.67
CA GLY A 747 -1.03 -15.52 34.24
C GLY A 747 0.11 -15.77 33.25
N THR A 748 0.07 -15.15 32.05
CA THR A 748 1.13 -15.32 31.05
C THR A 748 2.40 -14.59 31.46
N VAL A 749 2.31 -13.36 31.93
CA VAL A 749 3.47 -12.51 32.29
C VAL A 749 3.84 -12.62 33.78
N GLU A 750 2.86 -12.82 34.65
CA GLU A 750 3.09 -12.95 36.11
C GLU A 750 3.93 -14.16 36.51
N ARG A 751 4.06 -15.15 35.61
CA ARG A 751 4.95 -16.32 35.84
C ARG A 751 6.44 -15.96 35.71
N VAL A 752 6.77 -14.80 35.15
CA VAL A 752 8.14 -14.33 35.02
C VAL A 752 8.47 -13.50 36.26
N GLU A 753 9.50 -13.90 36.96
CA GLU A 753 9.96 -13.22 38.17
C GLU A 753 10.39 -11.77 37.81
N ASN A 754 10.01 -10.81 38.68
CA ASN A 754 10.29 -9.37 38.48
C ASN A 754 9.78 -8.76 37.17
N SER A 755 8.75 -9.34 36.56
CA SER A 755 8.16 -8.80 35.32
C SER A 755 7.35 -7.51 35.52
N CYS A 756 6.81 -7.26 36.74
CA CYS A 756 6.09 -6.04 37.06
C CYS A 756 7.07 -4.87 37.24
N VAL A 757 7.10 -3.92 36.33
CA VAL A 757 8.00 -2.76 36.36
C VAL A 757 7.32 -1.47 36.84
N PHE A 758 6.00 -1.48 36.92
CA PHE A 758 5.18 -0.40 37.49
C PHE A 758 3.91 -0.99 38.12
N GLU A 759 3.58 -0.55 39.32
CA GLU A 759 2.32 -0.85 39.99
C GLU A 759 1.82 0.42 40.70
N ARG A 760 0.56 0.75 40.47
CA ARG A 760 -0.08 1.89 41.12
C ARG A 760 -0.35 1.56 42.59
N GLU A 761 0.06 2.46 43.51
CA GLU A 761 -0.19 2.36 44.94
C GLU A 761 -1.68 2.51 45.33
#